data_87a4e5db9c28ac0257a7c79bea01534e
#
_entry.id   87a4e5db9c28ac0257a7c79bea01534e
#
_cell.length_a   1.000
_cell.length_b   1.000
_cell.length_c   1.000
_cell.angle_alpha   90.00
_cell.angle_beta   90.00
_cell.angle_gamma   90.00
#
_symmetry.space_group_name_H-M   'P 1'
#
loop_
_entity.id
_entity.type
_entity.pdbx_description
1 polymer ?
#
loop_
_entity_poly.entity_id
_entity_poly.type
_entity_poly.pdbx_seq_one_letter_code
_entity_poly.pdbx_strand_id
1 'polypeptide(L)'
;MFWAYLEDFYDVKIILSNKISISDKFIYAKTDKKNIVLNIEHVEMKEEYQHLYLKSSEELEPHIDTYIEILDVGREFLYLGKITRSPFFDKKYYFDGWLGFKYDKSKTIFRIWSPVVKEINVIVENNTYKLYYLNHGLWETIIPRDLDGCKYYYEFRINEEFEKTLDPYAISSNANHEFNYVIDKNKTYKMKYDYYQNNNLSKFDSCIYELNIRDATIKTNAINKGTYEALSHSLHQDYGLGYLKNIPITHIQFLPIFAFGGVDENNKDSKDVNFKYNWGYNPMQYMVPSGFFSTQPNDAYQRINELKQLIDTIHSIGFGVNMDVVFNHVFDSNWFPLEKLVPGYTFRTDKLGFLTNASWCGNDLCTNHLMVRKLIVDSIEFFQTFYKIDGFRFDLMGLIDLDTMKLIVNKTKVINSQTMIYGEGWNMDVDVEPSQRSNLDNANKIPMISFFNDYFRNKLRGIDANSGYIMGESLSKNEIFKLIKGYYYNNRKFVMVNQSINYVECHDNYTLYDLIRMKKPQYASNQIIDYIKLSLGLVILSAGIPFIHAGEELFRSKNFIDNSYNESDDINGIDWFSSLNVSETLKDLLILRRKMFALTCCEVVDMDKYMKLDASFALPQIRFLTKNGEVYQMILSNNYEKHTKFLAPGSILVFDGTRIVEKAVQSYTIDKPSITIFKK
;
A
#
# COMPACT_ATOMS: atom_id res chain seq x y z
N MET A 1 13.30 2.12 -47.27
CA MET A 1 12.56 1.98 -45.99
C MET A 1 13.39 2.62 -44.89
N PHE A 2 12.83 3.45 -44.06
CA PHE A 2 13.44 4.07 -42.88
C PHE A 2 12.41 4.11 -41.73
N TRP A 3 12.86 4.39 -40.52
CA TRP A 3 12.00 4.59 -39.34
C TRP A 3 12.27 5.97 -38.77
N ALA A 4 11.25 6.67 -38.35
CA ALA A 4 11.34 8.01 -37.80
C ALA A 4 10.69 8.08 -36.40
N TYR A 5 11.37 8.68 -35.43
CA TYR A 5 10.96 8.75 -34.03
C TYR A 5 11.00 10.18 -33.52
N LEU A 6 9.97 10.60 -32.83
CA LEU A 6 9.89 11.87 -32.12
C LEU A 6 10.56 11.73 -30.74
N GLU A 7 11.80 12.24 -30.63
CA GLU A 7 12.61 12.12 -29.40
C GLU A 7 12.29 13.22 -28.37
N ASP A 8 12.00 14.45 -28.84
CA ASP A 8 11.47 15.59 -28.09
C ASP A 8 10.69 16.49 -29.04
N PHE A 9 10.07 17.57 -28.58
CA PHE A 9 9.21 18.46 -29.36
C PHE A 9 9.82 19.05 -30.63
N TYR A 10 11.14 19.16 -30.66
CA TYR A 10 11.91 19.62 -31.81
C TYR A 10 12.88 18.57 -32.34
N ASP A 11 13.02 17.44 -31.69
CA ASP A 11 14.05 16.46 -31.99
C ASP A 11 13.45 15.21 -32.63
N VAL A 12 13.93 14.90 -33.83
CA VAL A 12 13.54 13.73 -34.61
C VAL A 12 14.75 12.85 -34.85
N LYS A 13 14.62 11.54 -34.63
CA LYS A 13 15.62 10.55 -34.98
C LYS A 13 15.12 9.73 -36.16
N ILE A 14 15.95 9.60 -37.22
CA ILE A 14 15.67 8.72 -38.34
C ILE A 14 16.72 7.60 -38.38
N ILE A 15 16.26 6.38 -38.57
CA ILE A 15 17.14 5.22 -38.83
C ILE A 15 16.97 4.82 -40.27
N LEU A 16 18.02 4.96 -41.04
CA LEU A 16 18.02 4.78 -42.48
C LEU A 16 19.16 3.84 -42.93
N SER A 17 18.94 3.00 -43.96
CA SER A 17 19.96 2.12 -44.49
C SER A 17 21.18 2.92 -45.00
N ASN A 18 22.40 2.45 -44.72
CA ASN A 18 23.67 3.03 -45.21
C ASN A 18 23.77 3.11 -46.74
N LYS A 19 22.92 2.37 -47.48
CA LYS A 19 22.90 2.38 -48.96
C LYS A 19 22.24 3.66 -49.53
N ILE A 20 21.64 4.51 -48.70
CA ILE A 20 20.93 5.72 -49.13
C ILE A 20 21.79 6.93 -48.75
N SER A 21 22.21 7.71 -49.73
CA SER A 21 22.91 8.99 -49.52
C SER A 21 21.89 10.08 -49.19
N ILE A 22 22.21 10.90 -48.19
CA ILE A 22 21.36 11.98 -47.68
C ILE A 22 21.99 13.38 -47.83
N SER A 23 23.22 13.47 -48.36
CA SER A 23 24.00 14.75 -48.37
C SER A 23 23.27 15.93 -49.01
N ASP A 24 22.38 15.66 -49.97
CA ASP A 24 21.67 16.69 -50.75
C ASP A 24 20.14 16.53 -50.66
N LYS A 25 19.63 15.82 -49.64
CA LYS A 25 18.19 15.56 -49.50
C LYS A 25 17.51 16.56 -48.57
N PHE A 26 16.33 17.03 -48.99
CA PHE A 26 15.45 17.79 -48.13
C PHE A 26 14.57 16.84 -47.33
N ILE A 27 14.43 17.14 -46.04
CA ILE A 27 13.63 16.31 -45.09
C ILE A 27 12.56 17.21 -44.47
N TYR A 28 11.34 16.71 -44.50
CA TYR A 28 10.17 17.43 -43.96
C TYR A 28 9.37 16.54 -43.00
N ALA A 29 8.86 17.18 -41.94
CA ALA A 29 7.73 16.63 -41.18
C ALA A 29 6.45 17.19 -41.80
N LYS A 30 5.57 16.32 -42.29
CA LYS A 30 4.33 16.67 -42.98
C LYS A 30 3.11 16.33 -42.12
N THR A 31 2.27 17.33 -41.90
CA THR A 31 0.93 17.16 -41.31
C THR A 31 -0.11 17.52 -42.38
N ASP A 32 -1.40 17.34 -42.07
CA ASP A 32 -2.49 17.78 -42.97
C ASP A 32 -2.49 19.28 -43.25
N LYS A 33 -1.84 20.09 -42.40
CA LYS A 33 -1.89 21.55 -42.46
C LYS A 33 -0.62 22.20 -42.95
N LYS A 34 0.56 21.55 -42.80
CA LYS A 34 1.84 22.20 -43.12
C LYS A 34 2.99 21.17 -43.32
N ASN A 35 4.02 21.69 -44.00
CA ASN A 35 5.31 21.02 -44.15
C ASN A 35 6.34 21.75 -43.29
N ILE A 36 6.97 21.07 -42.37
CA ILE A 36 7.95 21.62 -41.43
C ILE A 36 9.34 21.11 -41.84
N VAL A 37 10.31 22.01 -41.99
CA VAL A 37 11.66 21.64 -42.36
C VAL A 37 12.40 20.97 -41.21
N LEU A 38 13.08 19.87 -41.48
CA LEU A 38 13.95 19.18 -40.55
C LEU A 38 15.43 19.34 -41.02
N ASN A 39 16.25 19.89 -40.14
CA ASN A 39 17.68 20.08 -40.39
C ASN A 39 18.50 18.98 -39.70
N ILE A 40 19.41 18.36 -40.43
CA ILE A 40 20.30 17.34 -39.86
C ILE A 40 21.35 18.03 -38.98
N GLU A 41 21.38 17.68 -37.70
CA GLU A 41 22.40 18.15 -36.76
C GLU A 41 23.58 17.18 -36.63
N HIS A 42 23.28 15.87 -36.64
CA HIS A 42 24.31 14.84 -36.47
C HIS A 42 23.91 13.56 -37.19
N VAL A 43 24.95 12.84 -37.66
CA VAL A 43 24.82 11.52 -38.28
C VAL A 43 25.76 10.54 -37.57
N GLU A 44 25.21 9.46 -37.06
CA GLU A 44 25.96 8.37 -36.45
C GLU A 44 25.92 7.14 -37.39
N MET A 45 27.07 6.70 -37.88
CA MET A 45 27.16 5.50 -38.71
C MET A 45 27.20 4.23 -37.84
N LYS A 46 26.31 3.28 -38.10
CA LYS A 46 26.32 1.92 -37.57
C LYS A 46 26.63 0.93 -38.70
N GLU A 47 26.73 -0.38 -38.40
CA GLU A 47 27.12 -1.40 -39.39
C GLU A 47 26.26 -1.39 -40.66
N GLU A 48 24.92 -1.41 -40.51
CA GLU A 48 24.00 -1.48 -41.66
C GLU A 48 23.14 -0.23 -41.82
N TYR A 49 23.07 0.64 -40.78
CA TYR A 49 22.19 1.78 -40.71
C TYR A 49 22.96 3.05 -40.33
N GLN A 50 22.46 4.19 -40.81
CA GLN A 50 22.82 5.50 -40.32
C GLN A 50 21.70 6.05 -39.45
N HIS A 51 22.07 6.59 -38.30
CA HIS A 51 21.17 7.28 -37.40
C HIS A 51 21.30 8.77 -37.62
N LEU A 52 20.24 9.39 -38.11
CA LEU A 52 20.19 10.84 -38.32
C LEU A 52 19.47 11.46 -37.09
N TYR A 53 20.07 12.48 -36.55
CA TYR A 53 19.51 13.31 -35.53
C TYR A 53 19.17 14.67 -36.13
N LEU A 54 17.88 15.04 -36.11
CA LEU A 54 17.38 16.21 -36.82
C LEU A 54 16.70 17.16 -35.87
N LYS A 55 16.82 18.45 -36.16
CA LYS A 55 16.12 19.52 -35.49
C LYS A 55 14.99 20.03 -36.36
N SER A 56 13.77 20.08 -35.80
CA SER A 56 12.62 20.68 -36.43
C SER A 56 12.66 22.21 -36.31
N SER A 57 12.26 22.91 -37.39
CA SER A 57 12.12 24.36 -37.38
C SER A 57 10.92 24.86 -36.55
N GLU A 58 9.96 24.00 -36.28
CA GLU A 58 8.77 24.29 -35.46
C GLU A 58 8.51 23.13 -34.50
N GLU A 59 7.74 23.39 -33.46
CA GLU A 59 7.32 22.39 -32.51
C GLU A 59 6.43 21.32 -33.15
N LEU A 60 6.75 20.03 -32.91
CA LEU A 60 5.98 18.87 -33.36
C LEU A 60 5.08 18.38 -32.24
N GLU A 61 3.77 18.48 -32.45
CA GLU A 61 2.76 18.06 -31.48
C GLU A 61 2.50 16.55 -31.58
N PRO A 62 2.73 15.76 -30.50
CA PRO A 62 2.67 14.31 -30.59
C PRO A 62 1.27 13.73 -30.84
N HIS A 63 0.19 14.50 -30.63
CA HIS A 63 -1.19 14.08 -30.92
C HIS A 63 -1.64 14.35 -32.38
N ILE A 64 -0.77 14.92 -33.22
CA ILE A 64 -1.07 15.20 -34.63
C ILE A 64 -0.44 14.14 -35.51
N ASP A 65 -1.21 13.59 -36.47
CA ASP A 65 -0.69 12.69 -37.49
C ASP A 65 0.42 13.39 -38.29
N THR A 66 1.63 12.91 -38.15
CA THR A 66 2.82 13.48 -38.79
C THR A 66 3.59 12.40 -39.53
N TYR A 67 4.00 12.71 -40.76
CA TYR A 67 4.81 11.82 -41.57
C TYR A 67 6.15 12.51 -41.87
N ILE A 68 7.21 11.74 -41.86
CA ILE A 68 8.54 12.20 -42.33
C ILE A 68 8.64 11.86 -43.77
N GLU A 69 8.97 12.86 -44.61
CA GLU A 69 9.25 12.69 -46.02
C GLU A 69 10.71 13.07 -46.29
N ILE A 70 11.45 12.15 -46.89
CA ILE A 70 12.77 12.40 -47.43
C ILE A 70 12.62 12.40 -48.95
N LEU A 71 12.87 13.56 -49.60
CA LEU A 71 12.67 13.72 -51.04
C LEU A 71 13.51 12.68 -51.81
N ASP A 72 12.91 12.06 -52.83
CA ASP A 72 13.44 10.97 -53.63
C ASP A 72 13.80 9.67 -52.88
N VAL A 73 13.40 9.55 -51.61
CA VAL A 73 13.60 8.33 -50.80
C VAL A 73 12.25 7.71 -50.39
N GLY A 74 11.36 8.49 -49.79
CA GLY A 74 10.07 8.00 -49.39
C GLY A 74 9.43 8.76 -48.22
N ARG A 75 8.33 8.21 -47.74
CA ARG A 75 7.53 8.77 -46.64
C ARG A 75 7.24 7.69 -45.61
N GLU A 76 7.38 8.00 -44.32
CA GLU A 76 7.12 7.11 -43.19
C GLU A 76 6.42 7.84 -42.08
N PHE A 77 5.65 7.12 -41.25
CA PHE A 77 4.98 7.66 -40.07
C PHE A 77 5.99 8.12 -39.01
N LEU A 78 5.72 9.19 -38.29
CA LEU A 78 6.52 9.64 -37.16
C LEU A 78 6.04 8.95 -35.89
N TYR A 79 6.75 7.92 -35.46
CA TYR A 79 6.48 7.16 -34.25
C TYR A 79 6.92 7.90 -33.00
N LEU A 80 6.34 7.54 -31.84
CA LEU A 80 6.81 8.02 -30.55
C LEU A 80 8.21 7.45 -30.25
N GLY A 81 9.15 8.34 -29.91
CA GLY A 81 10.47 8.02 -29.38
C GLY A 81 10.50 8.21 -27.86
N LYS A 82 11.41 9.06 -27.39
CA LYS A 82 11.62 9.33 -25.97
C LYS A 82 10.84 10.54 -25.44
N ILE A 83 10.08 11.23 -26.27
CA ILE A 83 9.40 12.48 -25.92
C ILE A 83 8.58 12.37 -24.63
N THR A 84 7.88 11.24 -24.41
CA THR A 84 7.03 11.03 -23.22
C THR A 84 7.82 10.96 -21.91
N ARG A 85 9.14 10.77 -21.96
CA ARG A 85 10.04 10.74 -20.80
C ARG A 85 10.70 12.08 -20.51
N SER A 86 10.44 13.09 -21.37
CA SER A 86 11.03 14.42 -21.24
C SER A 86 10.39 15.17 -20.05
N PRO A 87 11.19 15.81 -19.15
CA PRO A 87 10.65 16.67 -18.10
C PRO A 87 9.87 17.87 -18.66
N PHE A 88 10.13 18.25 -19.90
CA PHE A 88 9.38 19.31 -20.58
C PHE A 88 7.98 18.82 -20.98
N PHE A 89 7.88 17.58 -21.53
CA PHE A 89 6.62 16.91 -21.82
C PHE A 89 5.74 16.84 -20.57
N ASP A 90 6.30 16.37 -19.46
CA ASP A 90 5.60 16.22 -18.20
C ASP A 90 5.00 17.54 -17.71
N LYS A 91 5.74 18.64 -17.77
CA LYS A 91 5.26 19.97 -17.39
C LYS A 91 4.25 20.55 -18.38
N LYS A 92 4.49 20.41 -19.69
CA LYS A 92 3.63 20.95 -20.74
C LYS A 92 2.23 20.36 -20.71
N TYR A 93 2.15 19.04 -20.46
CA TYR A 93 0.89 18.31 -20.49
C TYR A 93 0.28 18.02 -19.11
N TYR A 94 0.86 18.58 -18.06
CA TYR A 94 0.23 18.47 -16.73
C TYR A 94 -1.17 19.05 -16.74
N PHE A 95 -2.13 18.28 -16.23
CA PHE A 95 -3.53 18.66 -16.10
C PHE A 95 -4.02 18.42 -14.68
N ASP A 96 -4.41 19.47 -13.97
CA ASP A 96 -4.84 19.40 -12.55
C ASP A 96 -6.34 19.19 -12.37
N GLY A 97 -7.12 19.12 -13.45
CA GLY A 97 -8.56 18.91 -13.41
C GLY A 97 -8.97 17.46 -13.18
N TRP A 98 -10.28 17.24 -13.06
CA TRP A 98 -10.85 15.91 -12.91
C TRP A 98 -10.74 15.09 -14.20
N LEU A 99 -10.58 13.77 -14.06
CA LEU A 99 -10.55 12.77 -15.13
C LEU A 99 -11.57 11.65 -14.83
N GLY A 100 -11.78 10.75 -15.79
CA GLY A 100 -12.80 9.72 -15.74
C GLY A 100 -14.15 10.22 -16.24
N PHE A 101 -15.23 9.93 -15.54
CA PHE A 101 -16.56 10.39 -15.94
C PHE A 101 -17.28 11.22 -14.87
N LYS A 102 -18.16 12.12 -15.32
CA LYS A 102 -19.19 12.77 -14.49
C LYS A 102 -20.55 12.44 -15.05
N TYR A 103 -21.37 11.83 -14.22
CA TYR A 103 -22.70 11.36 -14.57
C TYR A 103 -23.79 12.22 -13.90
N ASP A 104 -24.82 12.55 -14.64
CA ASP A 104 -26.16 12.84 -14.18
C ASP A 104 -27.20 12.20 -15.13
N LYS A 105 -28.47 12.11 -14.72
CA LYS A 105 -29.52 11.43 -15.51
C LYS A 105 -29.72 12.01 -16.91
N SER A 106 -29.34 13.26 -17.16
CA SER A 106 -29.53 13.91 -18.45
C SER A 106 -28.34 13.74 -19.39
N LYS A 107 -27.14 13.52 -18.83
CA LYS A 107 -25.90 13.43 -19.59
C LYS A 107 -24.78 12.76 -18.81
N THR A 108 -23.80 12.23 -19.53
CA THR A 108 -22.53 11.79 -18.97
C THR A 108 -21.39 12.48 -19.73
N ILE A 109 -20.41 13.02 -18.98
CA ILE A 109 -19.22 13.65 -19.54
C ILE A 109 -18.06 12.69 -19.29
N PHE A 110 -17.34 12.31 -20.34
CA PHE A 110 -16.13 11.49 -20.26
C PHE A 110 -14.91 12.37 -20.51
N ARG A 111 -13.90 12.25 -19.66
CA ARG A 111 -12.59 12.90 -19.79
C ARG A 111 -11.48 11.90 -19.64
N ILE A 112 -10.54 11.91 -20.59
CA ILE A 112 -9.34 11.10 -20.53
C ILE A 112 -8.12 11.94 -20.91
N TRP A 113 -6.98 11.60 -20.33
CA TRP A 113 -5.73 12.29 -20.59
C TRP A 113 -4.82 11.41 -21.43
N SER A 114 -4.44 11.91 -22.59
CA SER A 114 -3.36 11.42 -23.44
C SER A 114 -2.90 12.51 -24.39
N PRO A 115 -1.67 13.02 -24.23
CA PRO A 115 -1.07 13.96 -25.16
C PRO A 115 -0.62 13.36 -26.48
N VAL A 116 -0.62 12.04 -26.62
CA VAL A 116 0.01 11.34 -27.76
C VAL A 116 -0.99 10.62 -28.67
N VAL A 117 -2.20 10.38 -28.16
CA VAL A 117 -3.28 9.76 -28.94
C VAL A 117 -3.69 10.69 -30.09
N LYS A 118 -3.89 10.13 -31.28
CA LYS A 118 -4.34 10.84 -32.49
C LYS A 118 -5.86 10.88 -32.61
N GLU A 119 -6.50 9.81 -32.16
CA GLU A 119 -7.95 9.65 -32.14
C GLU A 119 -8.36 8.79 -30.96
N ILE A 120 -9.45 9.13 -30.30
CA ILE A 120 -10.00 8.36 -29.20
C ILE A 120 -11.53 8.39 -29.21
N ASN A 121 -12.12 7.24 -28.97
CA ASN A 121 -13.55 7.02 -28.88
C ASN A 121 -13.87 6.36 -27.53
N VAL A 122 -14.96 6.73 -26.88
CA VAL A 122 -15.57 5.93 -25.83
C VAL A 122 -16.65 5.05 -26.43
N ILE A 123 -16.56 3.77 -26.18
CA ILE A 123 -17.55 2.79 -26.59
C ILE A 123 -18.45 2.55 -25.38
N VAL A 124 -19.73 2.92 -25.50
CA VAL A 124 -20.73 2.73 -24.45
C VAL A 124 -21.77 1.74 -24.96
N GLU A 125 -21.90 0.61 -24.29
CA GLU A 125 -22.61 -0.57 -24.78
C GLU A 125 -22.04 -0.97 -26.17
N ASN A 126 -22.72 -0.72 -27.26
CA ASN A 126 -22.22 -0.96 -28.61
C ASN A 126 -22.18 0.31 -29.47
N ASN A 127 -22.25 1.48 -28.83
CA ASN A 127 -22.27 2.76 -29.54
C ASN A 127 -20.93 3.47 -29.37
N THR A 128 -20.41 3.98 -30.48
CA THR A 128 -19.14 4.72 -30.53
C THR A 128 -19.40 6.23 -30.41
N TYR A 129 -18.69 6.88 -29.49
CA TYR A 129 -18.74 8.32 -29.31
C TYR A 129 -17.31 8.87 -29.36
N LYS A 130 -17.04 9.73 -30.34
CA LYS A 130 -15.75 10.39 -30.52
C LYS A 130 -15.49 11.39 -29.39
N LEU A 131 -14.25 11.40 -28.86
CA LEU A 131 -13.78 12.45 -27.99
C LEU A 131 -13.05 13.54 -28.78
N TYR A 132 -13.07 14.75 -28.26
CA TYR A 132 -12.45 15.90 -28.88
C TYR A 132 -11.31 16.41 -28.01
N TYR A 133 -10.16 16.65 -28.65
CA TYR A 133 -9.00 17.23 -27.99
C TYR A 133 -9.28 18.67 -27.55
N LEU A 134 -8.96 19.00 -26.31
CA LEU A 134 -9.12 20.35 -25.76
C LEU A 134 -7.76 21.04 -25.67
N ASN A 135 -6.98 20.73 -24.65
CA ASN A 135 -5.63 21.21 -24.42
C ASN A 135 -4.91 20.32 -23.38
N HIS A 136 -3.61 20.49 -23.20
CA HIS A 136 -2.81 19.75 -22.21
C HIS A 136 -3.00 18.22 -22.24
N GLY A 137 -3.28 17.66 -23.42
CA GLY A 137 -3.52 16.22 -23.57
C GLY A 137 -4.92 15.77 -23.12
N LEU A 138 -5.83 16.69 -22.81
CA LEU A 138 -7.19 16.36 -22.37
C LEU A 138 -8.11 16.13 -23.57
N TRP A 139 -8.86 15.03 -23.51
CA TRP A 139 -9.92 14.67 -24.43
C TRP A 139 -11.26 14.59 -23.71
N GLU A 140 -12.32 15.09 -24.33
CA GLU A 140 -13.66 15.15 -23.73
C GLU A 140 -14.75 14.81 -24.75
N THR A 141 -15.81 14.16 -24.26
CA THR A 141 -17.11 14.09 -24.97
C THR A 141 -18.24 14.18 -23.96
N ILE A 142 -19.40 14.66 -24.45
CA ILE A 142 -20.64 14.76 -23.69
C ILE A 142 -21.69 13.89 -24.39
N ILE A 143 -22.23 12.91 -23.70
CA ILE A 143 -23.29 12.04 -24.20
C ILE A 143 -24.59 12.43 -23.49
N PRO A 144 -25.60 13.02 -24.21
CA PRO A 144 -26.84 13.53 -23.61
C PRO A 144 -27.84 12.40 -23.37
N ARG A 145 -27.48 11.43 -22.52
CA ARG A 145 -28.29 10.26 -22.18
C ARG A 145 -28.03 9.82 -20.72
N ASP A 146 -29.02 9.15 -20.15
CA ASP A 146 -28.85 8.36 -18.94
C ASP A 146 -28.00 7.11 -19.27
N LEU A 147 -26.81 7.03 -18.71
CA LEU A 147 -25.88 5.93 -18.92
C LEU A 147 -25.60 5.13 -17.63
N ASP A 148 -26.41 5.31 -16.60
CA ASP A 148 -26.21 4.61 -15.34
C ASP A 148 -26.23 3.09 -15.51
N GLY A 149 -25.19 2.42 -15.01
CA GLY A 149 -24.99 0.99 -15.15
C GLY A 149 -24.50 0.51 -16.51
N CYS A 150 -24.36 1.41 -17.49
CA CYS A 150 -23.86 1.04 -18.83
C CYS A 150 -22.38 0.67 -18.79
N LYS A 151 -22.01 -0.32 -19.61
CA LYS A 151 -20.63 -0.73 -19.86
C LYS A 151 -19.94 0.28 -20.74
N TYR A 152 -18.65 0.54 -20.48
CA TYR A 152 -17.83 1.35 -21.37
C TYR A 152 -16.37 0.93 -21.35
N TYR A 153 -15.66 1.28 -22.42
CA TYR A 153 -14.20 1.24 -22.58
C TYR A 153 -13.79 2.25 -23.64
N TYR A 154 -12.48 2.43 -23.82
CA TYR A 154 -11.95 3.33 -24.85
C TYR A 154 -11.31 2.54 -25.99
N GLU A 155 -11.51 3.02 -27.21
CA GLU A 155 -10.72 2.67 -28.40
C GLU A 155 -9.92 3.91 -28.81
N PHE A 156 -8.65 3.73 -29.03
CA PHE A 156 -7.72 4.84 -29.33
C PHE A 156 -6.71 4.42 -30.37
N ARG A 157 -6.13 5.43 -31.06
CA ARG A 157 -5.09 5.25 -32.05
C ARG A 157 -3.91 6.19 -31.78
N ILE A 158 -2.73 5.64 -31.62
CA ILE A 158 -1.46 6.39 -31.56
C ILE A 158 -0.73 6.30 -32.90
N ASN A 159 -0.67 5.11 -33.47
CA ASN A 159 -0.09 4.81 -34.78
C ASN A 159 -1.21 4.62 -35.82
N GLU A 160 -1.15 3.58 -36.63
CA GLU A 160 -2.13 3.31 -37.69
C GLU A 160 -3.34 2.51 -37.22
N GLU A 161 -3.18 1.67 -36.19
CA GLU A 161 -4.24 0.76 -35.72
C GLU A 161 -4.92 1.27 -34.43
N PHE A 162 -6.21 0.90 -34.28
CA PHE A 162 -6.94 1.12 -33.06
C PHE A 162 -6.67 0.03 -32.04
N GLU A 163 -6.46 0.44 -30.80
CA GLU A 163 -6.30 -0.42 -29.65
C GLU A 163 -7.41 -0.14 -28.61
N LYS A 164 -7.66 -1.14 -27.76
CA LYS A 164 -8.61 -1.02 -26.65
C LYS A 164 -7.87 -0.76 -25.34
N THR A 165 -8.45 0.11 -24.50
CA THR A 165 -8.04 0.30 -23.11
C THR A 165 -9.21 0.58 -22.18
N LEU A 166 -9.00 0.43 -20.88
CA LEU A 166 -9.95 0.83 -19.84
C LEU A 166 -9.68 2.27 -19.39
N ASP A 167 -10.58 2.79 -18.57
CA ASP A 167 -10.43 4.10 -17.97
C ASP A 167 -9.48 4.01 -16.76
N PRO A 168 -8.34 4.74 -16.73
CA PRO A 168 -7.47 4.80 -15.56
C PRO A 168 -8.18 5.31 -14.29
N TYR A 169 -9.28 6.06 -14.46
CA TYR A 169 -10.08 6.66 -13.40
C TYR A 169 -11.44 5.98 -13.18
N ALA A 170 -11.62 4.77 -13.72
CA ALA A 170 -12.83 3.99 -13.47
C ALA A 170 -13.01 3.66 -11.99
N ILE A 171 -14.27 3.63 -11.53
CA ILE A 171 -14.62 3.31 -10.14
C ILE A 171 -15.38 2.00 -9.99
N SER A 172 -15.71 1.33 -11.11
CA SER A 172 -16.29 0.00 -11.18
C SER A 172 -15.91 -0.69 -12.47
N SER A 173 -15.83 -2.02 -12.44
CA SER A 173 -15.50 -2.90 -13.56
C SER A 173 -16.29 -4.20 -13.46
N ASN A 174 -16.42 -4.94 -14.58
CA ASN A 174 -16.85 -6.33 -14.52
C ASN A 174 -15.74 -7.23 -13.92
N ALA A 175 -16.07 -8.50 -13.72
CA ALA A 175 -15.06 -9.50 -13.36
C ALA A 175 -13.95 -9.55 -14.42
N ASN A 176 -12.71 -9.69 -13.94
CA ASN A 176 -11.50 -9.83 -14.78
C ASN A 176 -11.20 -8.62 -15.69
N HIS A 177 -11.86 -7.46 -15.47
CA HIS A 177 -11.50 -6.17 -16.08
C HIS A 177 -11.52 -6.12 -17.60
N GLU A 178 -12.65 -6.52 -18.21
CA GLU A 178 -12.87 -6.42 -19.66
C GLU A 178 -13.45 -5.06 -20.08
N PHE A 179 -14.24 -4.44 -19.19
CA PHE A 179 -14.86 -3.12 -19.37
C PHE A 179 -15.17 -2.48 -18.02
N ASN A 180 -15.41 -1.20 -18.02
CA ASN A 180 -15.82 -0.42 -16.86
C ASN A 180 -17.34 -0.15 -16.88
N TYR A 181 -17.89 0.32 -15.74
CA TYR A 181 -19.29 0.73 -15.64
C TYR A 181 -19.40 2.23 -15.31
N VAL A 182 -20.39 2.90 -15.91
CA VAL A 182 -20.84 4.22 -15.46
C VAL A 182 -21.68 4.05 -14.20
N ILE A 183 -21.37 4.79 -13.15
CA ILE A 183 -21.99 4.65 -11.84
C ILE A 183 -22.64 5.96 -11.39
N ASP A 184 -23.93 5.90 -11.07
CA ASP A 184 -24.58 6.95 -10.28
C ASP A 184 -24.14 6.82 -8.81
N LYS A 185 -23.20 7.66 -8.38
CA LYS A 185 -22.71 7.66 -6.99
C LYS A 185 -23.82 7.84 -5.96
N ASN A 186 -24.98 8.42 -6.35
CA ASN A 186 -26.13 8.61 -5.47
C ASN A 186 -26.91 7.32 -5.21
N LYS A 187 -26.79 6.32 -6.06
CA LYS A 187 -27.42 4.99 -5.88
C LYS A 187 -26.58 4.03 -5.03
N THR A 188 -25.33 4.36 -4.76
CA THR A 188 -24.47 3.50 -3.93
C THR A 188 -24.92 3.51 -2.47
N TYR A 189 -24.55 2.46 -1.72
CA TYR A 189 -24.82 2.35 -0.29
C TYR A 189 -24.48 3.65 0.45
N LYS A 190 -25.41 4.12 1.30
CA LYS A 190 -25.24 5.34 2.10
C LYS A 190 -24.67 4.98 3.46
N MET A 191 -23.39 5.24 3.64
CA MET A 191 -22.71 5.04 4.92
C MET A 191 -23.34 5.92 6.00
N LYS A 192 -23.57 5.34 7.18
CA LYS A 192 -24.20 5.99 8.33
C LYS A 192 -23.18 6.58 9.29
N TYR A 193 -21.99 5.98 9.34
CA TYR A 193 -20.92 6.38 10.23
C TYR A 193 -19.86 7.18 9.47
N ASP A 194 -19.24 8.11 10.19
CA ASP A 194 -18.14 8.92 9.66
C ASP A 194 -16.79 8.30 10.00
N TYR A 195 -15.70 8.96 9.58
CA TYR A 195 -14.34 8.54 9.91
C TYR A 195 -14.19 8.21 11.39
N TYR A 196 -13.29 7.27 11.68
CA TYR A 196 -12.88 6.98 13.03
C TYR A 196 -12.45 8.25 13.77
N GLN A 197 -12.92 8.42 14.99
CA GLN A 197 -12.56 9.54 15.85
C GLN A 197 -11.91 9.05 17.14
N ASN A 198 -10.69 9.46 17.37
CA ASN A 198 -9.94 9.13 18.59
C ASN A 198 -10.37 10.01 19.79
N ASN A 199 -11.68 10.13 20.03
CA ASN A 199 -12.23 11.09 20.99
C ASN A 199 -11.93 10.76 22.47
N ASN A 200 -11.71 9.48 22.79
CA ASN A 200 -11.55 8.99 24.16
C ASN A 200 -10.15 8.42 24.44
N LEU A 201 -9.24 8.48 23.46
CA LEU A 201 -7.92 7.90 23.56
C LEU A 201 -6.86 9.01 23.61
N SER A 202 -5.69 8.67 24.10
CA SER A 202 -4.56 9.59 24.09
C SER A 202 -3.98 9.77 22.66
N LYS A 203 -3.24 10.84 22.47
CA LYS A 203 -2.75 11.34 21.17
C LYS A 203 -2.12 10.27 20.26
N PHE A 204 -1.44 9.28 20.84
CA PHE A 204 -0.70 8.23 20.11
C PHE A 204 -1.23 6.83 20.43
N ASP A 205 -2.44 6.71 20.95
CA ASP A 205 -3.01 5.42 21.26
C ASP A 205 -3.69 4.84 20.03
N SER A 206 -2.88 4.26 19.16
CA SER A 206 -3.33 3.48 18.01
C SER A 206 -2.76 2.08 18.10
N CYS A 207 -3.56 1.09 17.70
CA CYS A 207 -3.15 -0.30 17.53
C CYS A 207 -3.78 -0.81 16.24
N ILE A 208 -2.96 -1.31 15.33
CA ILE A 208 -3.38 -1.80 14.01
C ILE A 208 -3.46 -3.32 14.04
N TYR A 209 -4.55 -3.88 13.52
CA TYR A 209 -4.73 -5.32 13.30
C TYR A 209 -4.82 -5.59 11.81
N GLU A 210 -3.85 -6.29 11.25
CA GLU A 210 -3.75 -6.60 9.82
C GLU A 210 -4.62 -7.80 9.46
N LEU A 211 -5.46 -7.69 8.43
CA LEU A 211 -6.45 -8.70 8.07
C LEU A 211 -6.64 -8.80 6.56
N ASN A 212 -6.67 -10.01 6.00
CA ASN A 212 -7.13 -10.25 4.64
C ASN A 212 -8.65 -10.55 4.64
N ILE A 213 -9.37 -9.98 3.68
CA ILE A 213 -10.85 -10.14 3.57
C ILE A 213 -11.25 -11.62 3.44
N ARG A 214 -10.55 -12.37 2.57
CA ARG A 214 -10.86 -13.79 2.34
C ARG A 214 -10.50 -14.65 3.52
N ASP A 215 -9.30 -14.48 4.05
CA ASP A 215 -8.77 -15.27 5.16
C ASP A 215 -9.65 -15.19 6.41
N ALA A 216 -10.28 -14.03 6.60
CA ALA A 216 -11.12 -13.75 7.77
C ALA A 216 -12.34 -14.66 7.89
N THR A 217 -12.87 -15.19 6.78
CA THR A 217 -14.13 -15.95 6.81
C THR A 217 -14.08 -17.30 6.11
N ILE A 218 -13.02 -17.59 5.36
CA ILE A 218 -13.00 -18.77 4.46
C ILE A 218 -13.07 -20.11 5.23
N LYS A 219 -12.49 -20.19 6.43
CA LYS A 219 -12.55 -21.38 7.31
C LYS A 219 -13.75 -21.39 8.26
N THR A 220 -14.70 -20.49 8.09
CA THR A 220 -15.89 -20.42 8.95
C THR A 220 -17.11 -21.05 8.29
N ASN A 221 -18.26 -20.97 8.94
CA ASN A 221 -19.56 -21.36 8.40
C ASN A 221 -20.32 -20.19 7.75
N ALA A 222 -19.63 -19.08 7.44
CA ALA A 222 -20.25 -17.91 6.81
C ALA A 222 -20.90 -18.27 5.47
N ILE A 223 -22.00 -17.63 5.14
CA ILE A 223 -22.54 -17.58 3.79
C ILE A 223 -21.63 -16.64 2.96
N ASN A 224 -21.39 -16.96 1.70
CA ASN A 224 -20.52 -16.16 0.82
C ASN A 224 -19.12 -15.90 1.41
N LYS A 225 -18.52 -16.95 2.06
CA LYS A 225 -17.18 -16.84 2.68
C LYS A 225 -16.14 -16.26 1.72
N GLY A 226 -15.20 -15.52 2.29
CA GLY A 226 -14.13 -14.86 1.54
C GLY A 226 -14.54 -13.58 0.85
N THR A 227 -15.71 -12.99 1.21
CA THR A 227 -16.21 -11.73 0.60
C THR A 227 -16.37 -10.60 1.62
N TYR A 228 -16.50 -9.37 1.11
CA TYR A 228 -16.83 -8.19 1.92
C TYR A 228 -18.12 -8.40 2.72
N GLU A 229 -19.14 -8.98 2.08
CA GLU A 229 -20.43 -9.26 2.73
C GLU A 229 -20.28 -10.24 3.90
N ALA A 230 -19.57 -11.35 3.70
CA ALA A 230 -19.34 -12.34 4.74
C ALA A 230 -18.64 -11.76 5.96
N LEU A 231 -17.63 -10.91 5.74
CA LEU A 231 -16.92 -10.25 6.84
C LEU A 231 -17.81 -9.20 7.52
N SER A 232 -18.60 -8.43 6.78
CA SER A 232 -19.56 -7.49 7.37
C SER A 232 -20.58 -8.20 8.26
N HIS A 233 -21.12 -9.34 7.79
CA HIS A 233 -22.11 -10.14 8.55
C HIS A 233 -21.50 -10.88 9.75
N SER A 234 -20.18 -11.02 9.84
CA SER A 234 -19.51 -11.67 10.98
C SER A 234 -19.62 -10.87 12.30
N LEU A 235 -20.12 -9.63 12.29
CA LEU A 235 -20.22 -8.78 13.48
C LEU A 235 -20.99 -9.46 14.64
N HIS A 236 -21.95 -10.33 14.34
CA HIS A 236 -22.78 -11.04 15.32
C HIS A 236 -22.37 -12.50 15.52
N GLN A 237 -21.19 -12.88 15.07
CA GLN A 237 -20.62 -14.21 15.19
C GLN A 237 -19.42 -14.23 16.15
N ASP A 238 -18.91 -15.43 16.44
CA ASP A 238 -17.72 -15.62 17.29
C ASP A 238 -16.39 -15.56 16.51
N TYR A 239 -16.43 -15.09 15.26
CA TYR A 239 -15.29 -14.92 14.35
C TYR A 239 -15.33 -13.57 13.66
N GLY A 240 -14.25 -13.22 12.96
CA GLY A 240 -14.17 -11.98 12.20
C GLY A 240 -14.42 -10.75 13.05
N LEU A 241 -15.33 -9.86 12.62
CA LEU A 241 -15.63 -8.62 13.33
C LEU A 241 -16.26 -8.87 14.71
N GLY A 242 -17.03 -9.96 14.87
CA GLY A 242 -17.63 -10.31 16.14
C GLY A 242 -16.61 -10.75 17.20
N TYR A 243 -15.53 -11.40 16.78
CA TYR A 243 -14.36 -11.66 17.63
C TYR A 243 -13.61 -10.36 17.95
N LEU A 244 -13.28 -9.58 16.93
CA LEU A 244 -12.43 -8.38 17.04
C LEU A 244 -13.08 -7.27 17.91
N LYS A 245 -14.41 -7.10 17.87
CA LYS A 245 -15.10 -6.09 18.70
C LYS A 245 -14.83 -6.20 20.19
N ASN A 246 -14.38 -7.39 20.67
CA ASN A 246 -14.07 -7.64 22.07
C ASN A 246 -12.60 -7.34 22.42
N ILE A 247 -11.76 -7.02 21.43
CA ILE A 247 -10.34 -6.66 21.59
C ILE A 247 -10.22 -5.15 21.39
N PRO A 248 -9.60 -4.39 22.32
CA PRO A 248 -9.56 -2.93 22.23
C PRO A 248 -8.48 -2.43 21.25
N ILE A 249 -8.43 -2.98 20.04
CA ILE A 249 -7.68 -2.42 18.92
C ILE A 249 -8.32 -1.09 18.47
N THR A 250 -7.69 -0.37 17.57
CA THR A 250 -8.23 0.89 17.06
C THR A 250 -8.47 0.88 15.56
N HIS A 251 -7.66 0.18 14.81
CA HIS A 251 -7.76 0.12 13.34
C HIS A 251 -7.63 -1.31 12.83
N ILE A 252 -8.41 -1.63 11.81
CA ILE A 252 -8.21 -2.81 10.99
C ILE A 252 -7.52 -2.34 9.69
N GLN A 253 -6.37 -2.93 9.37
CA GLN A 253 -5.72 -2.75 8.08
C GLN A 253 -6.08 -3.94 7.19
N PHE A 254 -6.71 -3.67 6.05
CA PHE A 254 -6.89 -4.69 5.02
C PHE A 254 -5.69 -4.77 4.10
N LEU A 255 -5.27 -6.00 3.75
CA LEU A 255 -4.43 -6.23 2.58
C LEU A 255 -5.12 -5.61 1.34
N PRO A 256 -4.42 -5.45 0.18
CA PRO A 256 -4.98 -4.69 -0.93
C PRO A 256 -6.41 -5.08 -1.31
N ILE A 257 -7.31 -4.09 -1.36
CA ILE A 257 -8.74 -4.28 -1.66
C ILE A 257 -9.16 -3.61 -2.96
N PHE A 258 -8.26 -2.97 -3.69
CA PHE A 258 -8.53 -2.54 -5.07
C PHE A 258 -8.34 -3.71 -6.06
N ALA A 259 -8.79 -3.52 -7.30
CA ALA A 259 -8.71 -4.51 -8.35
C ALA A 259 -7.28 -4.99 -8.63
N PHE A 260 -7.08 -6.30 -8.58
CA PHE A 260 -5.79 -6.95 -8.79
C PHE A 260 -5.89 -8.14 -9.75
N GLY A 261 -4.77 -8.44 -10.40
CA GLY A 261 -4.66 -9.54 -11.35
C GLY A 261 -4.19 -10.85 -10.72
N GLY A 262 -4.11 -11.90 -11.54
CA GLY A 262 -3.62 -13.22 -11.12
C GLY A 262 -4.69 -14.13 -10.53
N VAL A 263 -5.95 -13.69 -10.48
CA VAL A 263 -7.12 -14.46 -10.03
C VAL A 263 -8.23 -14.41 -11.06
N ASP A 264 -9.17 -15.36 -11.02
CA ASP A 264 -10.46 -15.24 -11.71
C ASP A 264 -11.52 -14.77 -10.70
N GLU A 265 -11.98 -13.53 -10.85
CA GLU A 265 -12.99 -12.95 -9.95
C GLU A 265 -14.34 -13.68 -9.96
N ASN A 266 -14.64 -14.48 -11.01
CA ASN A 266 -15.83 -15.34 -11.07
C ASN A 266 -15.67 -16.66 -10.32
N ASN A 267 -14.42 -17.14 -10.17
CA ASN A 267 -14.14 -18.43 -9.52
C ASN A 267 -13.73 -18.20 -8.06
N LYS A 268 -14.62 -18.52 -7.13
CA LYS A 268 -14.41 -18.38 -5.68
C LYS A 268 -14.33 -19.70 -4.95
N ASP A 269 -14.56 -20.81 -5.65
CA ASP A 269 -14.55 -22.15 -5.06
C ASP A 269 -13.11 -22.70 -5.00
N SER A 270 -12.55 -22.74 -3.81
CA SER A 270 -11.20 -23.29 -3.58
C SER A 270 -11.06 -24.77 -3.88
N LYS A 271 -12.16 -25.49 -4.14
CA LYS A 271 -12.14 -26.88 -4.59
C LYS A 271 -12.02 -27.01 -6.11
N ASP A 272 -12.26 -25.94 -6.84
CA ASP A 272 -12.05 -25.91 -8.28
C ASP A 272 -10.55 -25.95 -8.60
N VAL A 273 -10.14 -26.82 -9.50
CA VAL A 273 -8.75 -26.99 -9.94
C VAL A 273 -8.17 -25.71 -10.58
N ASN A 274 -9.01 -24.83 -11.11
CA ASN A 274 -8.60 -23.56 -11.70
C ASN A 274 -8.64 -22.39 -10.70
N PHE A 275 -9.07 -22.62 -9.47
CA PHE A 275 -9.06 -21.57 -8.44
C PHE A 275 -7.63 -21.08 -8.19
N LYS A 276 -7.48 -19.76 -8.09
CA LYS A 276 -6.23 -19.11 -7.72
C LYS A 276 -6.47 -18.16 -6.56
N TYR A 277 -5.71 -18.33 -5.52
CA TYR A 277 -5.65 -17.38 -4.40
C TYR A 277 -4.59 -16.32 -4.67
N ASN A 278 -4.80 -15.10 -4.18
CA ASN A 278 -3.77 -14.05 -4.16
C ASN A 278 -4.06 -13.05 -3.03
N TRP A 279 -3.00 -12.52 -2.43
CA TRP A 279 -3.13 -11.46 -1.40
C TRP A 279 -3.63 -10.13 -1.96
N GLY A 280 -3.41 -9.84 -3.24
CA GLY A 280 -3.84 -8.62 -3.89
C GLY A 280 -2.73 -7.63 -4.28
N TYR A 281 -1.45 -7.97 -4.11
CA TYR A 281 -0.32 -7.11 -4.47
C TYR A 281 0.00 -7.12 -5.98
N ASN A 282 -1.03 -7.24 -6.82
CA ASN A 282 -0.96 -7.24 -8.28
C ASN A 282 -1.94 -6.22 -8.88
N PRO A 283 -1.77 -4.90 -8.64
CA PRO A 283 -2.79 -3.90 -8.99
C PRO A 283 -3.05 -3.80 -10.50
N MET A 284 -4.35 -3.69 -10.84
CA MET A 284 -4.87 -3.52 -12.20
C MET A 284 -5.49 -2.13 -12.38
N GLN A 285 -6.41 -1.73 -11.51
CA GLN A 285 -7.10 -0.45 -11.53
C GLN A 285 -7.15 0.14 -10.12
N TYR A 286 -6.64 1.36 -9.95
CA TYR A 286 -6.40 1.95 -8.63
C TYR A 286 -7.63 2.51 -7.91
N MET A 287 -8.78 2.70 -8.59
CA MET A 287 -10.00 3.21 -7.96
C MET A 287 -11.16 2.21 -7.97
N VAL A 288 -10.96 1.01 -8.51
CA VAL A 288 -11.96 -0.06 -8.56
C VAL A 288 -11.75 -1.00 -7.38
N PRO A 289 -12.75 -1.26 -6.53
CA PRO A 289 -12.66 -2.31 -5.52
C PRO A 289 -12.53 -3.69 -6.17
N SER A 290 -11.79 -4.60 -5.55
CA SER A 290 -11.61 -5.95 -6.07
C SER A 290 -12.92 -6.73 -6.14
N GLY A 291 -13.23 -7.29 -7.30
CA GLY A 291 -14.35 -8.20 -7.48
C GLY A 291 -14.09 -9.60 -6.92
N PHE A 292 -12.82 -9.94 -6.64
CA PHE A 292 -12.46 -11.19 -5.97
C PHE A 292 -13.12 -11.33 -4.60
N PHE A 293 -13.36 -10.20 -3.92
CA PHE A 293 -14.05 -10.16 -2.62
C PHE A 293 -15.54 -9.80 -2.72
N SER A 294 -16.10 -9.58 -3.92
CA SER A 294 -17.52 -9.28 -4.11
C SER A 294 -18.32 -10.55 -4.35
N THR A 295 -19.57 -10.60 -3.86
CA THR A 295 -20.48 -11.74 -4.13
C THR A 295 -20.93 -11.82 -5.59
N GLN A 296 -21.00 -10.66 -6.29
CA GLN A 296 -21.41 -10.55 -7.68
C GLN A 296 -20.46 -9.62 -8.46
N PRO A 297 -19.28 -10.10 -8.90
CA PRO A 297 -18.25 -9.26 -9.50
C PRO A 297 -18.64 -8.65 -10.85
N ASN A 298 -19.67 -9.18 -11.52
CA ASN A 298 -20.19 -8.65 -12.78
C ASN A 298 -21.33 -7.63 -12.61
N ASP A 299 -21.81 -7.41 -11.38
CA ASP A 299 -22.76 -6.34 -11.10
C ASP A 299 -22.03 -5.01 -10.96
N ALA A 300 -22.58 -3.96 -11.59
CA ALA A 300 -21.96 -2.63 -11.63
C ALA A 300 -21.76 -2.00 -10.25
N TYR A 301 -22.63 -2.32 -9.30
CA TYR A 301 -22.72 -1.69 -7.98
C TYR A 301 -22.24 -2.58 -6.83
N GLN A 302 -22.30 -3.89 -6.99
CA GLN A 302 -22.17 -4.81 -5.86
C GLN A 302 -20.84 -4.65 -5.10
N ARG A 303 -19.71 -4.64 -5.82
CA ARG A 303 -18.37 -4.46 -5.19
C ARG A 303 -18.25 -3.15 -4.42
N ILE A 304 -18.91 -2.08 -4.90
CA ILE A 304 -18.92 -0.77 -4.24
C ILE A 304 -19.76 -0.83 -2.97
N ASN A 305 -20.99 -1.37 -3.08
CA ASN A 305 -21.94 -1.41 -1.99
C ASN A 305 -21.47 -2.30 -0.85
N GLU A 306 -20.94 -3.48 -1.16
CA GLU A 306 -20.41 -4.42 -0.17
C GLU A 306 -19.21 -3.83 0.57
N LEU A 307 -18.26 -3.20 -0.12
CA LEU A 307 -17.12 -2.56 0.53
C LEU A 307 -17.57 -1.39 1.42
N LYS A 308 -18.47 -0.53 0.94
CA LYS A 308 -19.04 0.55 1.78
C LYS A 308 -19.76 0.01 3.01
N GLN A 309 -20.53 -1.06 2.86
CA GLN A 309 -21.25 -1.69 3.99
C GLN A 309 -20.28 -2.30 5.00
N LEU A 310 -19.22 -2.94 4.55
CA LEU A 310 -18.17 -3.48 5.42
C LEU A 310 -17.51 -2.36 6.25
N ILE A 311 -17.08 -1.28 5.58
CA ILE A 311 -16.42 -0.15 6.27
C ILE A 311 -17.37 0.51 7.26
N ASP A 312 -18.64 0.75 6.86
CA ASP A 312 -19.67 1.31 7.73
C ASP A 312 -19.93 0.41 8.96
N THR A 313 -19.92 -0.92 8.77
CA THR A 313 -20.03 -1.90 9.87
C THR A 313 -18.84 -1.79 10.83
N ILE A 314 -17.63 -1.65 10.33
CA ILE A 314 -16.42 -1.50 11.16
C ILE A 314 -16.45 -0.18 11.94
N HIS A 315 -16.83 0.91 11.29
CA HIS A 315 -17.01 2.20 11.96
C HIS A 315 -18.08 2.14 13.06
N SER A 316 -19.17 1.36 12.86
CA SER A 316 -20.23 1.20 13.84
C SER A 316 -19.78 0.61 15.19
N ILE A 317 -18.67 -0.13 15.18
CA ILE A 317 -18.08 -0.71 16.40
C ILE A 317 -16.89 0.10 16.92
N GLY A 318 -16.64 1.28 16.34
CA GLY A 318 -15.62 2.22 16.81
C GLY A 318 -14.20 1.92 16.35
N PHE A 319 -14.01 1.19 15.24
CA PHE A 319 -12.70 0.97 14.65
C PHE A 319 -12.55 1.79 13.37
N GLY A 320 -11.31 2.26 13.11
CA GLY A 320 -10.91 2.82 11.82
C GLY A 320 -10.55 1.72 10.83
N VAL A 321 -10.59 2.07 9.55
CA VAL A 321 -10.21 1.18 8.44
C VAL A 321 -9.00 1.75 7.71
N ASN A 322 -7.91 1.01 7.71
CA ASN A 322 -6.74 1.31 6.90
C ASN A 322 -6.69 0.39 5.67
N MET A 323 -6.29 0.95 4.55
CA MET A 323 -6.15 0.23 3.29
C MET A 323 -4.68 0.09 2.92
N ASP A 324 -4.26 -1.12 2.57
CA ASP A 324 -2.97 -1.35 1.94
C ASP A 324 -3.02 -0.96 0.46
N VAL A 325 -2.04 -0.16 0.02
CA VAL A 325 -1.98 0.39 -1.33
C VAL A 325 -0.63 0.10 -1.99
N VAL A 326 -0.69 -0.35 -3.23
CA VAL A 326 0.46 -0.74 -4.04
C VAL A 326 0.63 0.26 -5.17
N PHE A 327 1.47 1.28 -4.95
CA PHE A 327 1.78 2.32 -5.94
C PHE A 327 3.24 2.31 -6.38
N ASN A 328 3.89 1.18 -6.19
CA ASN A 328 5.28 0.96 -6.62
C ASN A 328 5.38 0.20 -7.94
N HIS A 329 4.41 -0.66 -8.28
CA HIS A 329 4.33 -1.44 -9.52
C HIS A 329 2.87 -1.72 -9.93
N VAL A 330 2.69 -2.38 -11.08
CA VAL A 330 1.39 -2.92 -11.53
C VAL A 330 1.55 -4.38 -11.98
N PHE A 331 0.44 -5.10 -12.07
CA PHE A 331 0.43 -6.52 -12.47
C PHE A 331 1.01 -6.75 -13.87
N ASP A 332 0.55 -5.98 -14.85
CA ASP A 332 1.02 -6.05 -16.25
C ASP A 332 1.18 -4.65 -16.83
N SER A 333 2.43 -4.26 -17.07
CA SER A 333 2.76 -2.96 -17.65
C SER A 333 2.16 -2.75 -19.03
N ASN A 334 2.04 -3.80 -19.86
CA ASN A 334 1.48 -3.70 -21.21
C ASN A 334 -0.05 -3.55 -21.20
N TRP A 335 -0.69 -4.03 -20.14
CA TRP A 335 -2.14 -3.91 -19.98
C TRP A 335 -2.54 -2.59 -19.31
N PHE A 336 -1.67 -1.99 -18.52
CA PHE A 336 -2.02 -0.86 -17.67
C PHE A 336 -2.56 0.34 -18.46
N PRO A 337 -3.78 0.83 -18.16
CA PRO A 337 -4.47 1.79 -19.01
C PRO A 337 -3.71 3.08 -19.29
N LEU A 338 -3.01 3.65 -18.29
CA LEU A 338 -2.23 4.88 -18.48
C LEU A 338 -1.04 4.68 -19.40
N GLU A 339 -0.36 3.52 -19.30
CA GLU A 339 0.77 3.19 -20.19
C GLU A 339 0.32 2.99 -21.64
N LYS A 340 -0.83 2.33 -21.85
CA LYS A 340 -1.41 2.20 -23.20
C LYS A 340 -1.72 3.55 -23.81
N LEU A 341 -2.28 4.47 -23.03
CA LEU A 341 -2.63 5.81 -23.50
C LEU A 341 -1.41 6.71 -23.72
N VAL A 342 -0.34 6.53 -22.95
CA VAL A 342 0.90 7.33 -23.04
C VAL A 342 2.12 6.41 -22.87
N PRO A 343 2.48 5.67 -23.91
CA PRO A 343 3.60 4.71 -23.88
C PRO A 343 4.91 5.36 -23.44
N GLY A 344 5.61 4.69 -22.51
CA GLY A 344 6.90 5.12 -21.98
C GLY A 344 6.84 6.22 -20.92
N TYR A 345 5.63 6.59 -20.45
CA TYR A 345 5.45 7.63 -19.44
C TYR A 345 5.28 7.08 -18.02
N THR A 346 4.59 5.95 -17.88
CA THR A 346 4.12 5.48 -16.58
C THR A 346 5.22 4.85 -15.73
N PHE A 347 6.18 4.18 -16.37
CA PHE A 347 7.17 3.36 -15.71
C PHE A 347 8.58 3.93 -15.80
N ARG A 348 9.40 3.60 -14.79
CA ARG A 348 10.83 3.88 -14.80
C ARG A 348 11.54 2.98 -15.79
N THR A 349 12.53 3.54 -16.48
CA THR A 349 13.37 2.81 -17.41
C THR A 349 14.85 3.09 -17.13
N ASP A 350 15.69 2.13 -17.45
CA ASP A 350 17.13 2.30 -17.44
C ASP A 350 17.61 3.17 -18.63
N LYS A 351 18.91 3.41 -18.70
CA LYS A 351 19.52 4.20 -19.79
C LYS A 351 19.33 3.61 -21.18
N LEU A 352 19.07 2.30 -21.29
CA LEU A 352 18.82 1.59 -22.54
C LEU A 352 17.33 1.59 -22.91
N GLY A 353 16.46 1.99 -21.98
CA GLY A 353 15.02 2.06 -22.19
C GLY A 353 14.25 0.82 -21.71
N PHE A 354 14.90 -0.14 -21.03
CA PHE A 354 14.22 -1.27 -20.40
C PHE A 354 13.61 -0.86 -19.09
N LEU A 355 12.45 -1.48 -18.73
CA LEU A 355 11.80 -1.24 -17.45
C LEU A 355 12.74 -1.61 -16.30
N THR A 356 12.77 -0.77 -15.26
CA THR A 356 13.44 -1.11 -14.00
C THR A 356 12.60 -2.10 -13.19
N ASN A 357 13.23 -2.78 -12.23
CA ASN A 357 12.62 -3.85 -11.44
C ASN A 357 13.08 -3.81 -9.97
N ALA A 358 13.09 -2.62 -9.36
CA ALA A 358 13.42 -2.46 -7.95
C ALA A 358 12.33 -3.05 -7.03
N SER A 359 11.09 -3.14 -7.53
CA SER A 359 9.96 -3.79 -6.87
C SER A 359 10.03 -5.32 -6.89
N TRP A 360 10.88 -5.91 -7.73
CA TRP A 360 10.94 -7.35 -8.07
C TRP A 360 9.66 -7.90 -8.73
N CYS A 361 8.78 -7.01 -9.20
CA CYS A 361 7.52 -7.37 -9.87
C CYS A 361 7.53 -7.09 -11.38
N GLY A 362 8.72 -6.85 -11.97
CA GLY A 362 8.90 -6.66 -13.41
C GLY A 362 8.73 -5.24 -13.93
N ASN A 363 8.27 -4.30 -13.09
CA ASN A 363 8.14 -2.89 -13.44
C ASN A 363 8.13 -2.02 -12.18
N ASP A 364 8.51 -0.75 -12.32
CA ASP A 364 8.46 0.25 -11.25
C ASP A 364 7.75 1.50 -11.76
N LEU A 365 6.74 2.00 -11.03
CA LEU A 365 6.05 3.24 -11.37
C LEU A 365 6.95 4.47 -11.25
N CYS A 366 6.86 5.36 -12.23
CA CYS A 366 7.58 6.63 -12.25
C CYS A 366 6.80 7.70 -11.46
N THR A 367 6.77 7.58 -10.11
CA THR A 367 5.93 8.39 -9.22
C THR A 367 6.26 9.89 -9.23
N ASN A 368 7.44 10.26 -9.71
CA ASN A 368 7.82 11.66 -9.91
C ASN A 368 7.25 12.29 -11.18
N HIS A 369 6.71 11.51 -12.15
CA HIS A 369 5.94 12.07 -13.25
C HIS A 369 4.61 12.62 -12.77
N LEU A 370 4.26 13.84 -13.18
CA LEU A 370 3.16 14.62 -12.60
C LEU A 370 1.80 13.95 -12.74
N MET A 371 1.51 13.28 -13.88
CA MET A 371 0.22 12.61 -14.08
C MET A 371 0.17 11.22 -13.43
N VAL A 372 1.31 10.54 -13.24
CA VAL A 372 1.39 9.33 -12.40
C VAL A 372 1.15 9.70 -10.94
N ARG A 373 1.84 10.73 -10.44
CA ARG A 373 1.61 11.31 -9.11
C ARG A 373 0.15 11.69 -8.90
N LYS A 374 -0.45 12.38 -9.89
CA LYS A 374 -1.86 12.77 -9.85
C LYS A 374 -2.78 11.55 -9.73
N LEU A 375 -2.58 10.50 -10.53
CA LEU A 375 -3.38 9.28 -10.46
C LEU A 375 -3.31 8.64 -9.07
N ILE A 376 -2.12 8.59 -8.46
CA ILE A 376 -1.91 8.07 -7.10
C ILE A 376 -2.67 8.93 -6.08
N VAL A 377 -2.49 10.24 -6.12
CA VAL A 377 -3.13 11.16 -5.17
C VAL A 377 -4.65 11.15 -5.31
N ASP A 378 -5.18 11.18 -6.54
CA ASP A 378 -6.61 11.12 -6.81
C ASP A 378 -7.23 9.80 -6.35
N SER A 379 -6.49 8.68 -6.47
CA SER A 379 -6.92 7.38 -5.95
C SER A 379 -7.04 7.38 -4.42
N ILE A 380 -6.06 7.93 -3.73
CA ILE A 380 -6.08 8.08 -2.27
C ILE A 380 -7.25 8.99 -1.83
N GLU A 381 -7.41 10.17 -2.45
CA GLU A 381 -8.52 11.08 -2.15
C GLU A 381 -9.89 10.43 -2.43
N PHE A 382 -9.99 9.62 -3.50
CA PHE A 382 -11.20 8.88 -3.83
C PHE A 382 -11.56 7.86 -2.74
N PHE A 383 -10.64 6.98 -2.35
CA PHE A 383 -10.91 6.00 -1.29
C PHE A 383 -11.19 6.68 0.04
N GLN A 384 -10.46 7.73 0.37
CA GLN A 384 -10.70 8.48 1.60
C GLN A 384 -12.09 9.11 1.62
N THR A 385 -12.51 9.77 0.54
CA THR A 385 -13.78 10.52 0.52
C THR A 385 -15.00 9.64 0.24
N PHE A 386 -14.89 8.69 -0.70
CA PHE A 386 -16.00 7.90 -1.16
C PHE A 386 -16.27 6.66 -0.30
N TYR A 387 -15.22 6.09 0.30
CA TYR A 387 -15.30 4.93 1.20
C TYR A 387 -14.99 5.27 2.66
N LYS A 388 -14.59 6.51 2.96
CA LYS A 388 -14.22 6.95 4.32
C LYS A 388 -13.10 6.12 4.95
N ILE A 389 -12.08 5.81 4.16
CA ILE A 389 -10.86 5.15 4.64
C ILE A 389 -10.11 6.08 5.60
N ASP A 390 -9.68 5.54 6.75
CA ASP A 390 -9.04 6.28 7.84
C ASP A 390 -7.52 6.31 7.75
N GLY A 391 -6.92 5.43 6.97
CA GLY A 391 -5.46 5.39 6.81
C GLY A 391 -5.02 4.55 5.61
N PHE A 392 -3.76 4.73 5.23
CA PHE A 392 -3.16 4.04 4.09
C PHE A 392 -1.78 3.49 4.46
N ARG A 393 -1.59 2.20 4.22
CA ARG A 393 -0.28 1.53 4.27
C ARG A 393 0.27 1.45 2.86
N PHE A 394 1.46 1.98 2.66
CA PHE A 394 2.13 1.96 1.36
C PHE A 394 3.10 0.79 1.28
N ASP A 395 2.79 -0.13 0.39
CA ASP A 395 3.67 -1.22 0.00
C ASP A 395 4.94 -0.65 -0.64
N LEU A 396 6.13 -1.18 -0.27
CA LEU A 396 7.43 -0.73 -0.76
C LEU A 396 7.55 0.81 -0.88
N MET A 397 7.10 1.54 0.13
CA MET A 397 7.07 3.01 0.14
C MET A 397 8.42 3.65 -0.21
N GLY A 398 9.52 2.94 0.04
CA GLY A 398 10.88 3.39 -0.32
C GLY A 398 11.10 3.62 -1.83
N LEU A 399 10.25 3.09 -2.70
CA LEU A 399 10.26 3.29 -4.16
C LEU A 399 9.54 4.57 -4.59
N ILE A 400 8.76 5.19 -3.71
CA ILE A 400 7.97 6.40 -3.97
C ILE A 400 8.78 7.63 -3.59
N ASP A 401 8.71 8.67 -4.40
CA ASP A 401 9.42 9.92 -4.13
C ASP A 401 8.78 10.74 -2.99
N LEU A 402 9.60 11.56 -2.30
CA LEU A 402 9.18 12.38 -1.16
C LEU A 402 8.08 13.39 -1.50
N ASP A 403 8.10 13.97 -2.69
CA ASP A 403 7.13 15.00 -3.06
C ASP A 403 5.73 14.41 -3.24
N THR A 404 5.66 13.21 -3.81
CA THR A 404 4.42 12.44 -3.90
C THR A 404 3.86 12.13 -2.51
N MET A 405 4.69 11.61 -1.60
CA MET A 405 4.24 11.28 -0.24
C MET A 405 3.87 12.53 0.58
N LYS A 406 4.59 13.64 0.45
CA LYS A 406 4.22 14.91 1.08
C LYS A 406 2.88 15.45 0.56
N LEU A 407 2.64 15.34 -0.75
CA LEU A 407 1.37 15.77 -1.35
C LEU A 407 0.20 14.92 -0.81
N ILE A 408 0.37 13.58 -0.71
CA ILE A 408 -0.61 12.68 -0.13
C ILE A 408 -0.93 13.09 1.32
N VAL A 409 0.10 13.30 2.16
CA VAL A 409 -0.10 13.74 3.56
C VAL A 409 -0.89 15.04 3.61
N ASN A 410 -0.51 16.03 2.80
CA ASN A 410 -1.17 17.33 2.79
C ASN A 410 -2.65 17.21 2.40
N LYS A 411 -2.95 16.47 1.34
CA LYS A 411 -4.31 16.26 0.84
C LYS A 411 -5.18 15.48 1.83
N THR A 412 -4.69 14.35 2.32
CA THR A 412 -5.44 13.50 3.25
C THR A 412 -5.73 14.17 4.58
N LYS A 413 -4.77 14.96 5.11
CA LYS A 413 -4.96 15.69 6.37
C LYS A 413 -5.95 16.84 6.29
N VAL A 414 -6.18 17.41 5.12
CA VAL A 414 -7.25 18.41 4.88
C VAL A 414 -8.62 17.74 5.00
N ILE A 415 -8.76 16.51 4.51
CA ILE A 415 -10.03 15.75 4.57
C ILE A 415 -10.29 15.25 5.99
N ASN A 416 -9.31 14.60 6.60
CA ASN A 416 -9.36 14.14 7.99
C ASN A 416 -7.96 14.25 8.64
N SER A 417 -7.81 15.14 9.62
CA SER A 417 -6.53 15.38 10.30
C SER A 417 -5.98 14.14 11.02
N GLN A 418 -6.81 13.15 11.32
CA GLN A 418 -6.42 11.91 12.00
C GLN A 418 -6.00 10.80 11.02
N THR A 419 -6.07 10.99 9.71
CA THR A 419 -5.70 9.99 8.71
C THR A 419 -4.29 9.45 8.97
N MET A 420 -4.17 8.13 9.03
CA MET A 420 -2.88 7.46 9.21
C MET A 420 -2.20 7.24 7.85
N ILE A 421 -0.93 7.67 7.73
CA ILE A 421 -0.09 7.40 6.55
C ILE A 421 1.16 6.68 7.05
N TYR A 422 1.39 5.48 6.54
CA TYR A 422 2.54 4.67 6.92
C TYR A 422 2.91 3.67 5.84
N GLY A 423 4.06 3.04 5.94
CA GLY A 423 4.45 2.03 4.96
C GLY A 423 5.85 1.47 5.15
N GLU A 424 6.27 0.70 4.18
CA GLU A 424 7.56 0.05 4.12
C GLU A 424 8.61 0.98 3.53
N GLY A 425 9.35 1.62 4.41
CA GLY A 425 10.40 2.56 4.02
C GLY A 425 11.77 1.91 3.84
N TRP A 426 11.83 0.75 3.18
CA TRP A 426 13.08 0.05 2.93
C TRP A 426 14.02 0.85 2.03
N ASN A 427 15.33 0.72 2.26
CA ASN A 427 16.35 1.30 1.39
C ASN A 427 16.53 0.42 0.16
N MET A 428 15.78 0.71 -0.90
CA MET A 428 15.79 -0.03 -2.16
C MET A 428 16.59 0.73 -3.22
N ASP A 429 17.17 -0.02 -4.16
CA ASP A 429 17.92 0.56 -5.28
C ASP A 429 16.95 0.93 -6.42
N VAL A 430 16.42 2.15 -6.34
CA VAL A 430 15.50 2.74 -7.31
C VAL A 430 16.12 3.99 -7.94
N ASP A 431 15.80 4.26 -9.20
CA ASP A 431 16.23 5.47 -9.92
C ASP A 431 15.48 6.72 -9.42
N VAL A 432 15.66 7.02 -8.16
CA VAL A 432 15.26 8.24 -7.47
C VAL A 432 16.46 8.70 -6.65
N GLU A 433 16.79 9.98 -6.71
CA GLU A 433 17.86 10.54 -5.89
C GLU A 433 17.74 10.09 -4.43
N PRO A 434 18.80 9.55 -3.79
CA PRO A 434 18.73 9.00 -2.43
C PRO A 434 18.10 9.96 -1.42
N SER A 435 18.32 11.27 -1.59
CA SER A 435 17.76 12.31 -0.73
C SER A 435 16.26 12.57 -0.96
N GLN A 436 15.67 12.00 -1.99
CA GLN A 436 14.27 12.15 -2.40
C GLN A 436 13.45 10.86 -2.25
N ARG A 437 14.01 9.78 -1.72
CA ARG A 437 13.30 8.51 -1.46
C ARG A 437 12.48 8.59 -0.17
N SER A 438 11.28 8.02 -0.18
CA SER A 438 10.42 7.96 1.02
C SER A 438 10.78 6.77 1.91
N ASN A 439 12.02 6.74 2.36
CA ASN A 439 12.60 5.63 3.11
C ASN A 439 13.02 6.03 4.54
N LEU A 440 13.46 5.05 5.32
CA LEU A 440 13.92 5.24 6.69
C LEU A 440 15.05 6.27 6.82
N ASP A 441 15.93 6.40 5.82
CA ASP A 441 17.03 7.36 5.85
C ASP A 441 16.54 8.82 5.79
N ASN A 442 15.39 9.05 5.18
CA ASN A 442 14.76 10.35 5.03
C ASN A 442 13.55 10.57 5.98
N ALA A 443 13.31 9.67 6.94
CA ALA A 443 12.15 9.74 7.84
C ALA A 443 11.97 11.09 8.54
N ASN A 444 13.06 11.80 8.83
CA ASN A 444 13.04 13.15 9.42
C ASN A 444 12.46 14.23 8.50
N LYS A 445 12.41 14.00 7.17
CA LYS A 445 11.84 14.93 6.18
C LYS A 445 10.32 14.78 6.04
N ILE A 446 9.77 13.67 6.53
CA ILE A 446 8.35 13.31 6.48
C ILE A 446 7.84 12.84 7.85
N PRO A 447 7.86 13.70 8.87
CA PRO A 447 7.55 13.34 10.27
C PRO A 447 6.11 12.87 10.49
N MET A 448 5.20 13.15 9.55
CA MET A 448 3.79 12.74 9.59
C MET A 448 3.54 11.34 9.03
N ILE A 449 4.58 10.65 8.58
CA ILE A 449 4.52 9.28 8.02
C ILE A 449 5.18 8.33 9.00
N SER A 450 4.52 7.18 9.24
CA SER A 450 5.06 6.12 10.08
C SER A 450 5.70 5.01 9.24
N PHE A 451 6.65 4.31 9.81
CA PHE A 451 7.47 3.30 9.14
C PHE A 451 7.46 1.98 9.89
N PHE A 452 7.33 0.87 9.19
CA PHE A 452 7.60 -0.43 9.76
C PHE A 452 9.04 -0.48 10.30
N ASN A 453 9.18 -0.79 11.59
CA ASN A 453 10.46 -0.79 12.28
C ASN A 453 11.08 -2.20 12.27
N ASP A 454 11.85 -2.48 11.23
CA ASP A 454 12.55 -3.76 11.07
C ASP A 454 13.64 -3.99 12.12
N TYR A 455 14.26 -2.92 12.64
CA TYR A 455 15.21 -3.03 13.75
C TYR A 455 14.52 -3.62 14.99
N PHE A 456 13.32 -3.13 15.34
CA PHE A 456 12.51 -3.65 16.44
C PHE A 456 12.17 -5.11 16.22
N ARG A 457 11.58 -5.44 15.05
CA ARG A 457 11.22 -6.80 14.66
C ARG A 457 12.41 -7.75 14.75
N ASN A 458 13.53 -7.39 14.14
CA ASN A 458 14.70 -8.25 14.00
C ASN A 458 15.40 -8.52 15.34
N LYS A 459 15.46 -7.54 16.23
CA LYS A 459 16.00 -7.73 17.59
C LYS A 459 15.11 -8.64 18.45
N LEU A 460 13.79 -8.60 18.25
CA LEU A 460 12.86 -9.40 19.02
C LEU A 460 12.74 -10.82 18.50
N ARG A 461 12.44 -11.02 17.21
CA ARG A 461 12.19 -12.37 16.65
C ARG A 461 13.42 -13.02 16.04
N GLY A 462 14.53 -12.27 15.85
CA GLY A 462 15.72 -12.72 15.16
C GLY A 462 15.59 -12.69 13.64
N ILE A 463 16.74 -12.84 12.97
CA ILE A 463 16.89 -12.94 11.51
C ILE A 463 17.68 -14.21 11.22
N ASP A 464 17.37 -14.89 10.13
CA ASP A 464 18.07 -16.08 9.66
C ASP A 464 18.28 -17.13 10.77
N ALA A 465 19.53 -17.47 11.09
CA ALA A 465 19.88 -18.43 12.14
C ALA A 465 19.68 -17.88 13.57
N ASN A 466 19.62 -16.54 13.75
CA ASN A 466 19.51 -15.92 15.08
C ASN A 466 18.09 -16.04 15.63
N SER A 467 17.97 -16.37 16.92
CA SER A 467 16.66 -16.60 17.55
C SER A 467 15.98 -15.33 18.05
N GLY A 468 16.70 -14.23 18.25
CA GLY A 468 16.19 -12.98 18.82
C GLY A 468 15.84 -13.05 20.31
N TYR A 469 15.53 -11.88 20.88
CA TYR A 469 15.28 -11.76 22.33
C TYR A 469 14.14 -12.62 22.84
N ILE A 470 13.04 -12.70 22.07
CA ILE A 470 11.83 -13.49 22.45
C ILE A 470 12.18 -14.95 22.68
N MET A 471 13.10 -15.52 21.89
CA MET A 471 13.48 -16.93 21.97
C MET A 471 14.75 -17.18 22.78
N GLY A 472 15.09 -16.26 23.70
CA GLY A 472 16.14 -16.43 24.71
C GLY A 472 17.51 -15.84 24.36
N GLU A 473 17.67 -15.13 23.24
CA GLU A 473 18.92 -14.39 23.02
C GLU A 473 19.10 -13.25 24.04
N SER A 474 20.33 -13.07 24.47
CA SER A 474 20.67 -12.03 25.44
C SER A 474 20.83 -10.67 24.72
N LEU A 475 20.13 -9.67 25.20
CA LEU A 475 20.35 -8.26 24.85
C LEU A 475 20.77 -7.49 26.12
N SER A 476 21.59 -6.46 25.94
CA SER A 476 21.90 -5.56 27.04
C SER A 476 20.64 -4.84 27.54
N LYS A 477 20.58 -4.52 28.84
CA LYS A 477 19.44 -3.74 29.41
C LYS A 477 19.21 -2.43 28.68
N ASN A 478 20.28 -1.76 28.23
CA ASN A 478 20.18 -0.53 27.44
C ASN A 478 19.56 -0.77 26.07
N GLU A 479 19.87 -1.90 25.42
CA GLU A 479 19.29 -2.23 24.12
C GLU A 479 17.79 -2.55 24.23
N ILE A 480 17.42 -3.32 25.25
CA ILE A 480 16.00 -3.56 25.58
C ILE A 480 15.27 -2.23 25.87
N PHE A 481 15.90 -1.34 26.63
CA PHE A 481 15.32 -0.04 26.91
C PHE A 481 15.11 0.82 25.66
N LYS A 482 16.03 0.75 24.68
CA LYS A 482 15.85 1.39 23.36
C LYS A 482 14.65 0.80 22.61
N LEU A 483 14.46 -0.53 22.64
CA LEU A 483 13.31 -1.18 22.01
C LEU A 483 12.00 -0.72 22.65
N ILE A 484 11.91 -0.69 23.98
CA ILE A 484 10.71 -0.22 24.69
C ILE A 484 10.41 1.26 24.43
N LYS A 485 11.43 2.09 24.24
CA LYS A 485 11.26 3.48 23.78
C LYS A 485 10.66 3.58 22.38
N GLY A 486 10.76 2.54 21.57
CA GLY A 486 10.11 2.37 20.28
C GLY A 486 10.62 3.26 19.13
N TYR A 487 11.06 4.47 19.40
CA TYR A 487 11.47 5.45 18.38
C TYR A 487 12.92 5.31 17.91
N TYR A 488 13.57 4.18 18.19
CA TYR A 488 14.89 3.85 17.64
C TYR A 488 14.75 2.91 16.43
N TYR A 489 15.55 3.18 15.40
CA TYR A 489 15.79 2.26 14.29
C TYR A 489 17.29 2.23 13.96
N ASN A 490 17.90 1.06 14.03
CA ASN A 490 19.36 0.91 14.02
C ASN A 490 20.03 1.87 15.02
N ASN A 491 20.96 2.68 14.59
CA ASN A 491 21.64 3.70 15.43
C ASN A 491 21.01 5.10 15.31
N ARG A 492 19.83 5.23 14.68
CA ARG A 492 19.13 6.49 14.45
C ARG A 492 17.87 6.58 15.32
N LYS A 493 17.23 7.74 15.30
CA LYS A 493 15.99 8.01 16.03
C LYS A 493 14.97 8.63 15.09
N PHE A 494 13.72 8.21 15.19
CA PHE A 494 12.61 8.97 14.67
C PHE A 494 12.45 10.30 15.41
N VAL A 495 11.91 11.31 14.74
CA VAL A 495 11.65 12.63 15.34
C VAL A 495 10.34 12.65 16.13
N MET A 496 9.42 11.72 15.80
CA MET A 496 8.16 11.52 16.52
C MET A 496 8.01 10.06 16.95
N VAL A 497 7.39 9.82 18.09
CA VAL A 497 7.18 8.47 18.63
C VAL A 497 6.32 7.62 17.70
N ASN A 498 5.25 8.20 17.16
CA ASN A 498 4.33 7.50 16.25
C ASN A 498 4.87 7.27 14.83
N GLN A 499 6.10 7.66 14.53
CA GLN A 499 6.76 7.24 13.28
C GLN A 499 7.16 5.77 13.29
N SER A 500 7.20 5.11 14.45
CA SER A 500 7.53 3.70 14.57
C SER A 500 6.29 2.82 14.58
N ILE A 501 6.17 1.92 13.60
CA ILE A 501 5.25 0.77 13.64
C ILE A 501 6.02 -0.40 14.24
N ASN A 502 5.62 -0.82 15.43
CA ASN A 502 6.27 -1.90 16.16
C ASN A 502 5.54 -3.21 15.90
N TYR A 503 6.24 -4.20 15.40
CA TYR A 503 5.69 -5.49 15.03
C TYR A 503 6.75 -6.59 15.15
N VAL A 504 6.30 -7.82 15.15
CA VAL A 504 7.14 -9.03 15.06
C VAL A 504 6.67 -9.97 13.95
N GLU A 505 5.39 -9.85 13.57
CA GLU A 505 4.73 -10.62 12.54
C GLU A 505 3.87 -9.71 11.66
N CYS A 506 3.79 -10.01 10.37
CA CYS A 506 2.85 -9.45 9.39
C CYS A 506 2.48 -10.55 8.39
N HIS A 507 1.75 -10.21 7.33
CA HIS A 507 1.41 -11.20 6.29
C HIS A 507 2.65 -11.80 5.60
N ASP A 508 3.73 -11.01 5.46
CA ASP A 508 5.02 -11.45 4.91
C ASP A 508 5.83 -12.30 5.88
N ASN A 509 6.59 -13.22 5.31
CA ASN A 509 7.45 -14.16 6.03
C ASN A 509 6.69 -15.14 6.92
N TYR A 510 7.42 -15.92 7.70
CA TYR A 510 6.85 -16.90 8.64
C TYR A 510 6.00 -16.24 9.71
N THR A 511 4.89 -16.89 10.10
CA THR A 511 4.22 -16.53 11.35
C THR A 511 5.17 -16.71 12.53
N LEU A 512 4.98 -15.97 13.61
CA LEU A 512 5.82 -16.11 14.79
C LEU A 512 5.73 -17.51 15.40
N TYR A 513 4.53 -18.11 15.38
CA TYR A 513 4.31 -19.47 15.85
C TYR A 513 5.13 -20.48 15.04
N ASP A 514 5.10 -20.43 13.72
CA ASP A 514 5.89 -21.31 12.86
C ASP A 514 7.39 -21.06 13.06
N LEU A 515 7.82 -19.81 13.14
CA LEU A 515 9.21 -19.44 13.35
C LEU A 515 9.76 -19.99 14.68
N ILE A 516 9.00 -19.91 15.77
CA ILE A 516 9.40 -20.47 17.07
C ILE A 516 9.51 -21.99 16.95
N ARG A 517 8.56 -22.66 16.32
CA ARG A 517 8.60 -24.12 16.13
C ARG A 517 9.77 -24.58 15.28
N MET A 518 10.15 -23.80 14.26
CA MET A 518 11.32 -24.11 13.43
C MET A 518 12.62 -23.94 14.18
N LYS A 519 12.78 -22.83 14.91
CA LYS A 519 14.03 -22.50 15.59
C LYS A 519 14.21 -23.24 16.92
N LYS A 520 13.12 -23.62 17.56
CA LYS A 520 13.09 -24.27 18.87
C LYS A 520 12.15 -25.49 18.86
N PRO A 521 12.41 -26.49 18.01
CA PRO A 521 11.53 -27.67 17.89
C PRO A 521 11.37 -28.48 19.17
N GLN A 522 12.29 -28.31 20.13
CA GLN A 522 12.25 -28.96 21.44
C GLN A 522 11.27 -28.28 22.43
N TYR A 523 10.72 -27.11 22.12
CA TYR A 523 9.82 -26.40 23.05
C TYR A 523 8.45 -27.07 23.12
N ALA A 524 7.99 -27.29 24.35
CA ALA A 524 6.62 -27.73 24.60
C ALA A 524 5.61 -26.57 24.33
N SER A 525 4.34 -26.91 24.13
CA SER A 525 3.30 -25.94 23.81
C SER A 525 3.18 -24.81 24.84
N ASN A 526 3.32 -25.09 26.13
CA ASN A 526 3.30 -24.09 27.19
C ASN A 526 4.48 -23.09 27.09
N GLN A 527 5.65 -23.54 26.64
CA GLN A 527 6.80 -22.67 26.41
C GLN A 527 6.56 -21.75 25.22
N ILE A 528 5.96 -22.25 24.13
CA ILE A 528 5.59 -21.42 22.97
C ILE A 528 4.55 -20.36 23.36
N ILE A 529 3.57 -20.74 24.20
CA ILE A 529 2.59 -19.81 24.75
C ILE A 529 3.25 -18.65 25.52
N ASP A 530 4.22 -18.96 26.39
CA ASP A 530 4.93 -17.92 27.16
C ASP A 530 5.71 -16.97 26.23
N TYR A 531 6.34 -17.46 25.16
CA TYR A 531 7.05 -16.63 24.18
C TYR A 531 6.12 -15.76 23.34
N ILE A 532 4.96 -16.26 22.91
CA ILE A 532 3.95 -15.46 22.18
C ILE A 532 3.40 -14.35 23.11
N LYS A 533 3.11 -14.65 24.37
CA LYS A 533 2.68 -13.62 25.36
C LYS A 533 3.76 -12.56 25.58
N LEU A 534 5.02 -12.96 25.70
CA LEU A 534 6.15 -12.02 25.82
C LEU A 534 6.25 -11.14 24.58
N SER A 535 6.09 -11.72 23.40
CA SER A 535 6.12 -11.00 22.12
C SER A 535 5.04 -9.93 22.03
N LEU A 536 3.77 -10.32 22.20
CA LEU A 536 2.64 -9.39 22.22
C LEU A 536 2.84 -8.29 23.26
N GLY A 537 3.35 -8.65 24.43
CA GLY A 537 3.64 -7.68 25.47
C GLY A 537 4.71 -6.67 25.07
N LEU A 538 5.79 -7.10 24.41
CA LEU A 538 6.84 -6.21 23.92
C LEU A 538 6.35 -5.28 22.80
N VAL A 539 5.56 -5.79 21.86
CA VAL A 539 4.95 -4.98 20.79
C VAL A 539 4.02 -3.93 21.38
N ILE A 540 3.12 -4.32 22.29
CA ILE A 540 2.08 -3.45 22.81
C ILE A 540 2.63 -2.46 23.84
N LEU A 541 3.52 -2.89 24.72
CA LEU A 541 4.06 -2.06 25.82
C LEU A 541 5.36 -1.34 25.46
N SER A 542 5.63 -1.18 24.16
CA SER A 542 6.65 -0.26 23.63
C SER A 542 5.99 1.02 23.09
N ALA A 543 6.70 2.15 23.16
CA ALA A 543 6.22 3.37 22.55
C ALA A 543 6.31 3.27 21.01
N GLY A 544 5.39 3.91 20.30
CA GLY A 544 5.15 3.73 18.87
C GLY A 544 3.75 3.16 18.63
N ILE A 545 3.46 2.71 17.42
CA ILE A 545 2.18 2.13 17.03
C ILE A 545 2.31 0.61 17.02
N PRO A 546 1.62 -0.13 17.91
CA PRO A 546 1.55 -1.58 17.84
C PRO A 546 0.86 -2.05 16.57
N PHE A 547 1.43 -3.08 15.95
CA PHE A 547 0.88 -3.73 14.78
C PHE A 547 0.84 -5.25 15.02
N ILE A 548 -0.30 -5.87 14.78
CA ILE A 548 -0.59 -7.28 15.07
C ILE A 548 -1.13 -7.92 13.79
N HIS A 549 -0.53 -9.03 13.38
CA HIS A 549 -1.04 -9.84 12.30
C HIS A 549 -2.23 -10.69 12.77
N ALA A 550 -3.27 -10.78 11.95
CA ALA A 550 -4.49 -11.52 12.30
C ALA A 550 -4.19 -12.98 12.62
N GLY A 551 -4.54 -13.37 13.85
CA GLY A 551 -4.33 -14.73 14.37
C GLY A 551 -2.99 -14.95 15.07
N GLU A 552 -2.14 -13.94 15.25
CA GLU A 552 -0.92 -14.04 16.05
C GLU A 552 -1.25 -14.51 17.48
N GLU A 553 -2.31 -13.98 18.08
CA GLU A 553 -2.83 -14.36 19.39
C GLU A 553 -3.54 -15.72 19.41
N LEU A 554 -3.84 -16.29 18.23
CA LEU A 554 -4.48 -17.58 18.02
C LEU A 554 -3.46 -18.66 17.59
N PHE A 555 -2.17 -18.35 17.60
CA PHE A 555 -1.10 -19.23 17.17
C PHE A 555 -1.23 -19.66 15.70
N ARG A 556 -1.61 -18.72 14.84
CA ARG A 556 -1.78 -18.96 13.41
C ARG A 556 -0.52 -19.60 12.82
N SER A 557 -0.72 -20.70 12.10
CA SER A 557 0.31 -21.37 11.32
C SER A 557 0.00 -21.24 9.83
N LYS A 558 1.02 -21.02 9.04
CA LYS A 558 0.99 -21.12 7.57
C LYS A 558 1.81 -22.34 7.10
N ASN A 559 1.86 -23.39 7.93
CA ASN A 559 2.57 -24.64 7.67
C ASN A 559 4.04 -24.45 7.26
N PHE A 560 4.73 -23.49 7.92
CA PHE A 560 6.14 -23.17 7.65
C PHE A 560 6.40 -22.59 6.25
N ILE A 561 5.40 -21.98 5.61
CA ILE A 561 5.54 -21.25 4.35
C ILE A 561 5.80 -19.77 4.67
N ASP A 562 6.90 -19.24 4.17
CA ASP A 562 7.31 -17.86 4.41
C ASP A 562 6.63 -16.85 3.48
N ASN A 563 6.32 -17.27 2.26
CA ASN A 563 5.66 -16.44 1.26
C ASN A 563 4.40 -17.14 0.71
N SER A 564 3.29 -16.93 1.38
CA SER A 564 2.02 -17.61 1.11
C SER A 564 1.06 -16.82 0.21
N TYR A 565 1.56 -15.86 -0.59
CA TYR A 565 0.74 -14.91 -1.35
C TYR A 565 -0.22 -15.56 -2.36
N ASN A 566 0.10 -16.76 -2.84
CA ASN A 566 -0.67 -17.54 -3.80
C ASN A 566 -0.97 -18.97 -3.32
N GLU A 567 -0.82 -19.22 -2.02
CA GLU A 567 -1.12 -20.50 -1.41
C GLU A 567 -2.64 -20.68 -1.18
N SER A 568 -3.04 -21.90 -0.84
CA SER A 568 -4.45 -22.23 -0.68
C SER A 568 -5.12 -21.56 0.52
N ASP A 569 -6.45 -21.59 0.54
CA ASP A 569 -7.29 -21.17 1.68
C ASP A 569 -6.94 -21.96 2.97
N ASP A 570 -6.51 -23.21 2.85
CA ASP A 570 -6.12 -24.03 3.99
C ASP A 570 -4.85 -23.51 4.69
N ILE A 571 -3.97 -22.86 3.92
CA ILE A 571 -2.76 -22.22 4.45
C ILE A 571 -3.10 -20.82 5.00
N ASN A 572 -3.82 -20.01 4.21
CA ASN A 572 -4.01 -18.61 4.51
C ASN A 572 -5.19 -18.32 5.42
N GLY A 573 -6.25 -19.12 5.41
CA GLY A 573 -7.45 -18.88 6.22
C GLY A 573 -7.19 -18.91 7.73
N ILE A 574 -7.89 -18.07 8.48
CA ILE A 574 -7.74 -17.92 9.93
C ILE A 574 -8.62 -18.96 10.64
N ASP A 575 -8.04 -19.69 11.60
CA ASP A 575 -8.77 -20.53 12.56
C ASP A 575 -9.11 -19.71 13.82
N TRP A 576 -10.28 -19.10 13.82
CA TRP A 576 -10.77 -18.31 14.97
C TRP A 576 -11.10 -19.18 16.20
N PHE A 577 -11.22 -20.49 16.04
CA PHE A 577 -11.61 -21.44 17.08
C PHE A 577 -10.43 -22.27 17.59
N SER A 578 -9.21 -21.81 17.32
CA SER A 578 -7.98 -22.44 17.79
C SER A 578 -8.05 -22.72 19.31
N SER A 579 -7.66 -23.94 19.69
CA SER A 579 -7.55 -24.33 21.11
C SER A 579 -6.42 -23.59 21.83
N LEU A 580 -5.44 -23.08 21.09
CA LEU A 580 -4.38 -22.21 21.58
C LEU A 580 -4.82 -20.75 21.36
N ASN A 581 -5.03 -20.02 22.45
CA ASN A 581 -5.56 -18.66 22.39
C ASN A 581 -5.03 -17.83 23.56
N VAL A 582 -4.53 -16.63 23.29
CA VAL A 582 -4.09 -15.65 24.28
C VAL A 582 -4.74 -14.28 24.09
N SER A 583 -5.95 -14.25 23.50
CA SER A 583 -6.70 -13.00 23.24
C SER A 583 -7.01 -12.20 24.52
N GLU A 584 -7.28 -12.87 25.64
CA GLU A 584 -7.47 -12.19 26.92
C GLU A 584 -6.18 -11.52 27.41
N THR A 585 -4.99 -12.12 27.16
CA THR A 585 -3.70 -11.47 27.41
C THR A 585 -3.52 -10.24 26.52
N LEU A 586 -3.82 -10.38 25.23
CA LEU A 586 -3.78 -9.25 24.25
C LEU A 586 -4.66 -8.10 24.73
N LYS A 587 -5.89 -8.37 25.12
CA LYS A 587 -6.85 -7.40 25.63
C LYS A 587 -6.33 -6.66 26.88
N ASP A 588 -5.83 -7.42 27.85
CA ASP A 588 -5.25 -6.85 29.08
C ASP A 588 -4.04 -5.97 28.82
N LEU A 589 -3.16 -6.37 27.89
CA LEU A 589 -2.00 -5.58 27.50
C LEU A 589 -2.41 -4.24 26.84
N LEU A 590 -3.41 -4.24 25.96
CA LEU A 590 -3.93 -3.01 25.35
C LEU A 590 -4.59 -2.08 26.38
N ILE A 591 -5.31 -2.63 27.37
CA ILE A 591 -5.88 -1.87 28.48
C ILE A 591 -4.76 -1.25 29.33
N LEU A 592 -3.70 -1.99 29.62
CA LEU A 592 -2.56 -1.50 30.39
C LEU A 592 -1.78 -0.42 29.64
N ARG A 593 -1.57 -0.57 28.33
CA ARG A 593 -0.93 0.44 27.51
C ARG A 593 -1.57 1.82 27.70
N ARG A 594 -2.91 1.88 27.71
CA ARG A 594 -3.68 3.13 27.89
C ARG A 594 -3.47 3.78 29.25
N LYS A 595 -3.13 3.00 30.27
CA LYS A 595 -2.77 3.55 31.60
C LYS A 595 -1.36 4.15 31.65
N MET A 596 -0.48 3.80 30.68
CA MET A 596 0.92 4.21 30.66
C MET A 596 1.14 5.44 29.75
N PHE A 597 1.09 6.63 30.35
CA PHE A 597 1.22 7.91 29.65
C PHE A 597 2.45 7.98 28.71
N ALA A 598 3.58 7.42 29.11
CA ALA A 598 4.80 7.41 28.28
C ALA A 598 4.64 6.69 26.94
N LEU A 599 3.72 5.71 26.83
CA LEU A 599 3.50 4.92 25.64
C LEU A 599 2.54 5.58 24.65
N THR A 600 1.63 6.41 25.13
CA THR A 600 0.48 6.89 24.35
C THR A 600 0.41 8.41 24.16
N CYS A 601 1.16 9.19 24.96
CA CYS A 601 1.07 10.65 24.94
C CYS A 601 2.43 11.37 24.86
N CYS A 602 3.55 10.67 25.09
CA CYS A 602 4.83 11.30 25.28
C CYS A 602 5.50 11.63 23.93
N GLU A 603 6.00 12.84 23.79
CA GLU A 603 6.88 13.21 22.68
C GLU A 603 8.30 12.66 22.92
N VAL A 604 9.09 12.50 21.86
CA VAL A 604 10.47 11.98 21.94
C VAL A 604 11.31 12.79 22.94
N VAL A 605 11.15 14.11 22.96
CA VAL A 605 11.91 15.02 23.83
C VAL A 605 11.58 14.85 25.31
N ASP A 606 10.39 14.39 25.65
CA ASP A 606 9.91 14.20 27.01
C ASP A 606 10.05 12.75 27.51
N MET A 607 10.37 11.82 26.61
CA MET A 607 10.37 10.39 26.91
C MET A 607 11.23 10.03 28.13
N ASP A 608 12.41 10.64 28.26
CA ASP A 608 13.33 10.36 29.36
C ASP A 608 12.83 10.90 30.72
N LYS A 609 11.83 11.79 30.73
CA LYS A 609 11.16 12.25 31.97
C LYS A 609 10.21 11.19 32.50
N TYR A 610 9.49 10.52 31.61
CA TYR A 610 8.38 9.58 31.95
C TYR A 610 8.78 8.11 31.88
N MET A 611 9.95 7.77 31.28
CA MET A 611 10.43 6.39 31.14
C MET A 611 11.91 6.33 31.54
N LYS A 612 12.26 5.44 32.50
CA LYS A 612 13.62 5.28 32.98
C LYS A 612 14.00 3.81 33.13
N LEU A 613 15.22 3.49 32.71
CA LEU A 613 15.83 2.20 32.99
C LEU A 613 16.31 2.16 34.47
N ASP A 614 15.91 1.11 35.16
CA ASP A 614 16.45 0.79 36.49
C ASP A 614 17.37 -0.44 36.36
N ALA A 615 18.66 -0.21 36.49
CA ALA A 615 19.66 -1.25 36.34
C ALA A 615 19.91 -2.08 37.62
N SER A 616 19.22 -1.77 38.73
CA SER A 616 19.47 -2.35 40.06
C SER A 616 19.05 -3.80 40.22
N PHE A 617 18.18 -4.30 39.34
CA PHE A 617 17.70 -5.70 39.34
C PHE A 617 18.41 -6.54 38.27
N ALA A 618 18.51 -7.86 38.45
CA ALA A 618 19.18 -8.75 37.51
C ALA A 618 18.54 -8.67 36.11
N LEU A 619 17.20 -8.74 36.05
CA LEU A 619 16.42 -8.59 34.82
C LEU A 619 16.27 -7.12 34.39
N PRO A 620 16.05 -6.86 33.11
CA PRO A 620 15.69 -5.51 32.63
C PRO A 620 14.43 -4.99 33.33
N GLN A 621 14.55 -3.79 33.89
CA GLN A 621 13.48 -3.16 34.65
C GLN A 621 13.28 -1.73 34.18
N ILE A 622 12.07 -1.37 33.78
CA ILE A 622 11.74 -0.06 33.26
C ILE A 622 10.66 0.57 34.14
N ARG A 623 10.87 1.82 34.52
CA ARG A 623 9.90 2.60 35.30
C ARG A 623 9.17 3.55 34.38
N PHE A 624 7.83 3.56 34.47
CA PHE A 624 6.94 4.50 33.81
C PHE A 624 6.30 5.41 34.84
N LEU A 625 6.46 6.72 34.64
CA LEU A 625 5.81 7.73 35.46
C LEU A 625 4.54 8.22 34.77
N THR A 626 3.41 8.24 35.47
CA THR A 626 2.17 8.85 34.97
C THR A 626 2.14 10.35 35.27
N LYS A 627 1.22 11.09 34.64
CA LYS A 627 0.99 12.51 34.95
C LYS A 627 0.59 12.75 36.41
N ASN A 628 -0.11 11.79 37.01
CA ASN A 628 -0.60 11.87 38.39
C ASN A 628 0.44 11.44 39.43
N GLY A 629 1.69 11.16 38.99
CA GLY A 629 2.78 10.75 39.88
C GLY A 629 2.79 9.25 40.23
N GLU A 630 1.89 8.44 39.71
CA GLU A 630 1.95 6.99 39.87
C GLU A 630 3.13 6.42 39.12
N VAL A 631 3.76 5.38 39.68
CA VAL A 631 4.89 4.69 39.07
C VAL A 631 4.51 3.26 38.76
N TYR A 632 4.56 2.91 37.45
CA TYR A 632 4.55 1.53 37.01
C TYR A 632 5.97 1.04 36.80
N GLN A 633 6.22 -0.22 37.18
CA GLN A 633 7.50 -0.86 37.07
C GLN A 633 7.36 -2.14 36.28
N MET A 634 7.87 -2.15 35.08
CA MET A 634 7.86 -3.30 34.16
C MET A 634 9.17 -4.06 34.27
N ILE A 635 9.11 -5.37 34.47
CA ILE A 635 10.23 -6.29 34.48
C ILE A 635 10.07 -7.29 33.35
N LEU A 636 11.15 -7.55 32.62
CA LEU A 636 11.20 -8.41 31.46
C LEU A 636 12.06 -9.65 31.72
N SER A 637 11.52 -10.83 31.48
CA SER A 637 12.26 -12.11 31.42
C SER A 637 12.05 -12.76 30.06
N ASN A 638 13.12 -13.30 29.49
CA ASN A 638 13.07 -14.07 28.23
C ASN A 638 13.52 -15.51 28.37
N ASN A 639 13.66 -15.99 29.62
CA ASN A 639 14.11 -17.35 29.93
C ASN A 639 13.37 -17.92 31.15
N TYR A 640 13.69 -19.14 31.54
CA TYR A 640 13.10 -19.87 32.69
C TYR A 640 13.96 -19.83 33.97
N GLU A 641 14.91 -18.89 34.05
CA GLU A 641 15.68 -18.66 35.28
C GLU A 641 14.81 -17.99 36.34
N LYS A 642 14.95 -18.43 37.59
CA LYS A 642 14.19 -17.87 38.70
C LYS A 642 14.82 -16.61 39.27
N HIS A 643 14.08 -15.54 39.29
CA HIS A 643 14.47 -14.26 39.86
C HIS A 643 13.40 -13.76 40.83
N THR A 644 13.74 -13.62 42.11
CA THR A 644 12.81 -13.10 43.13
C THR A 644 13.06 -11.60 43.32
N LYS A 645 12.01 -10.80 43.12
CA LYS A 645 11.98 -9.36 43.37
C LYS A 645 11.32 -9.09 44.70
N PHE A 646 12.06 -8.49 45.65
CA PHE A 646 11.51 -7.88 46.85
C PHE A 646 11.00 -6.48 46.53
N LEU A 647 9.84 -6.13 47.02
CA LEU A 647 9.11 -4.93 46.66
C LEU A 647 8.91 -4.05 47.91
N ALA A 648 8.77 -2.76 47.69
CA ALA A 648 8.48 -1.83 48.78
C ALA A 648 7.05 -2.07 49.35
N PRO A 649 6.81 -1.79 50.64
CA PRO A 649 5.48 -1.85 51.19
C PRO A 649 4.44 -1.07 50.35
N GLY A 650 3.27 -1.64 50.17
CA GLY A 650 2.20 -1.06 49.36
C GLY A 650 2.29 -1.30 47.84
N SER A 651 3.29 -2.05 47.36
CA SER A 651 3.37 -2.43 45.95
C SER A 651 2.25 -3.37 45.55
N ILE A 652 1.66 -3.11 44.36
CA ILE A 652 0.57 -3.91 43.76
C ILE A 652 1.12 -4.58 42.52
N LEU A 653 0.98 -5.91 42.44
CA LEU A 653 1.17 -6.65 41.18
C LEU A 653 -0.04 -6.32 40.29
N VAL A 654 0.22 -5.68 39.17
CA VAL A 654 -0.82 -5.25 38.21
C VAL A 654 -0.99 -6.27 37.10
N PHE A 655 0.11 -6.84 36.61
CA PHE A 655 0.11 -7.82 35.51
C PHE A 655 1.14 -8.92 35.80
N ASP A 656 0.71 -10.16 35.70
CA ASP A 656 1.51 -11.34 36.10
C ASP A 656 2.21 -12.04 34.92
N GLY A 657 2.19 -11.44 33.75
CA GLY A 657 2.68 -12.02 32.50
C GLY A 657 1.60 -12.74 31.70
N THR A 658 0.36 -12.83 32.22
CA THR A 658 -0.77 -13.48 31.57
C THR A 658 -2.01 -12.59 31.58
N ARG A 659 -2.32 -11.96 32.73
CA ARG A 659 -3.51 -11.12 32.89
C ARG A 659 -3.33 -10.04 33.95
N ILE A 660 -4.25 -9.10 34.00
CA ILE A 660 -4.35 -8.09 35.07
C ILE A 660 -4.87 -8.81 36.34
N VAL A 661 -4.16 -8.65 37.48
CA VAL A 661 -4.47 -9.32 38.75
C VAL A 661 -4.73 -8.35 39.93
N GLU A 662 -4.13 -7.16 39.97
CA GLU A 662 -4.24 -6.11 40.98
C GLU A 662 -4.16 -6.64 42.43
N LYS A 663 -3.03 -7.29 42.76
CA LYS A 663 -2.82 -7.92 44.08
C LYS A 663 -1.67 -7.26 44.82
N ALA A 664 -1.85 -6.91 46.10
CA ALA A 664 -0.77 -6.44 46.98
C ALA A 664 0.26 -7.55 47.20
N VAL A 665 1.52 -7.23 47.04
CA VAL A 665 2.63 -8.19 47.16
C VAL A 665 3.87 -7.54 47.81
N GLN A 666 4.62 -8.34 48.59
CA GLN A 666 5.91 -7.93 49.18
C GLN A 666 7.09 -8.53 48.41
N SER A 667 6.87 -9.61 47.74
CA SER A 667 7.85 -10.23 46.82
C SER A 667 7.13 -10.96 45.72
N TYR A 668 7.82 -11.14 44.57
CA TYR A 668 7.30 -11.91 43.44
C TYR A 668 8.46 -12.62 42.74
N THR A 669 8.24 -13.89 42.41
CA THR A 669 9.20 -14.71 41.68
C THR A 669 8.81 -14.77 40.21
N ILE A 670 9.73 -14.39 39.34
CA ILE A 670 9.63 -14.51 37.88
C ILE A 670 10.46 -15.73 37.50
N ASP A 671 9.85 -16.74 36.91
CA ASP A 671 10.49 -18.02 36.60
C ASP A 671 10.20 -18.53 35.17
N LYS A 672 9.70 -17.62 34.30
CA LYS A 672 9.40 -17.92 32.91
C LYS A 672 9.52 -16.67 32.05
N PRO A 673 9.60 -16.82 30.72
CA PRO A 673 9.48 -15.68 29.79
C PRO A 673 8.17 -14.92 30.01
N SER A 674 8.30 -13.64 30.38
CA SER A 674 7.12 -12.83 30.73
C SER A 674 7.44 -11.36 30.84
N ILE A 675 6.39 -10.53 30.78
CA ILE A 675 6.39 -9.16 31.26
C ILE A 675 5.61 -9.13 32.57
N THR A 676 6.21 -8.64 33.62
CA THR A 676 5.57 -8.47 34.94
C THR A 676 5.49 -7.01 35.28
N ILE A 677 4.34 -6.50 35.73
CA ILE A 677 4.13 -5.09 36.00
C ILE A 677 3.66 -4.89 37.44
N PHE A 678 4.35 -4.01 38.13
CA PHE A 678 4.00 -3.55 39.48
C PHE A 678 3.61 -2.06 39.44
N LYS A 679 2.72 -1.67 40.33
CA LYS A 679 2.37 -0.27 40.60
C LYS A 679 2.78 0.06 42.02
N LYS A 680 3.30 1.28 42.18
CA LYS A 680 3.68 1.86 43.47
C LYS A 680 2.74 3.02 43.83
#